data_06d7ed14eea52923f67e0360d7586d1f
#
_entry.id   06d7ed14eea52923f67e0360d7586d1f
#
_cell.length_a   1.000
_cell.length_b   1.000
_cell.length_c   1.000
_cell.angle_alpha   90.00
_cell.angle_beta   90.00
_cell.angle_gamma   90.00
#
_symmetry.space_group_name_H-M   'P 1'
#
loop_
_entity.id
_entity.type
_entity.pdbx_description
1 polymer ?
#
loop_
_entity_poly.entity_id
_entity_poly.type
_entity_poly.pdbx_seq_one_letter_code
_entity_poly.pdbx_strand_id
1 'polypeptide(L)'
;MPEGINLFQDTLIKSLKFGFVDNIKYQDGGYSPQILVNNSDEKRYVLTDLQKELSKCAAFYFSVAFVTKNGIAMIKSQLSDLMDKKVPGKILISPYLDFNDPDAMRELLKLKNVEVRLTPEKMQMHAKFYFFEHTGKQVLISGSSNLTHTSLKINYEWNIKLTSTHNGEFVQNTKSEFDRIWEQSELLTPEIIETYAKKRKKIISLTKINDEEKLPYSAEKIVPNKMQEAALEGLRNIREQGKDRALVISATGTGKTFLSAFDVKQYNPGRMLFIVHREQILKKSLIDFQKVLGFNPSEGHIYHSGDDLTGKKYIFATIQTLSREDNLKAFSKDFFDYILIDEVHKAGADSYKKVMGYFTPNFYLGMTATPERTDGQNIYEIFDYNIAYEIRLQDALENDMLCPFIYFGVKDIEIDGQLIDEKSNISNLTSDERVKHILNKIDFYGVCNNQVRGLIFCSSKAEARELSKKLNQHGKRTIALTGDDDINYREKVVKQLEDGKLEYILTVDIFNEGIDIPSVNQVVMLRNTQSSIIFVQQLGRGLRKHKSKDYVTIIDFIGNYKNNYLIPIALFGDKSMNKDNYRRELREPNILSGLTTVTFEEVAKEQIFKSITNTVLSNMKILTDAYTDLENKLGRTPMLIDHLTFDNIDPIVFFNNNSFKNYADVINKFSNKAIELTDTESNWLSFITFELLPGKRKHELLLLQELIKKGEISKDKFIKILETEQLSTKDSIISSVKNVLSLQFLKSQEVKKFGTEPLVTLEKNVYKLNPEVIDSFKNSDFTLLFKDVIEAGLYKTNDYPEIFTIGQKYSRRDVCKLLNWFKDEPPLNIGGYKIDKNTNTCPIFITYHKDDEISDTIKYEDELLNETTLKWFSKNKRTLESPDVKTIINSPENGLDLKLFIIKDDAEGGDFYYLGDLTIVPSTVEELVRPLESGNESIVTMNFKLDNPVPDTLYRYITNK
;
A
#
# COMPACT_ATOMS: atom_id res chain seq x y z
N MET A 1 -4.09 15.64 -58.28
CA MET A 1 -2.98 15.33 -57.35
C MET A 1 -2.12 14.27 -58.03
N PRO A 2 -0.79 14.34 -58.01
CA PRO A 2 0.07 13.42 -58.72
C PRO A 2 -0.09 12.02 -58.19
N GLU A 3 -0.20 11.01 -59.03
CA GLU A 3 -0.36 9.59 -58.69
C GLU A 3 0.72 9.03 -57.76
N GLY A 4 1.89 9.66 -57.66
CA GLY A 4 2.99 9.25 -56.78
C GLY A 4 2.75 9.48 -55.28
N ILE A 5 1.87 10.41 -54.89
CA ILE A 5 1.56 10.67 -53.46
C ILE A 5 0.61 9.57 -52.91
N ASN A 6 -0.32 9.08 -53.77
CA ASN A 6 -1.23 8.01 -53.34
C ASN A 6 -0.49 6.66 -53.16
N LEU A 7 0.50 6.36 -54.03
CA LEU A 7 1.29 5.14 -53.88
C LEU A 7 2.15 5.12 -52.63
N PHE A 8 2.74 6.26 -52.25
CA PHE A 8 3.52 6.42 -51.02
C PHE A 8 2.65 6.29 -49.78
N GLN A 9 1.48 6.95 -49.75
CA GLN A 9 0.55 6.80 -48.64
C GLN A 9 0.04 5.38 -48.49
N ASP A 10 -0.27 4.69 -49.57
CA ASP A 10 -0.74 3.31 -49.52
C ASP A 10 0.38 2.36 -49.06
N THR A 11 1.60 2.57 -49.50
CA THR A 11 2.77 1.79 -49.08
C THR A 11 3.09 2.05 -47.60
N LEU A 12 3.04 3.31 -47.13
CA LEU A 12 3.25 3.67 -45.75
C LEU A 12 2.19 3.08 -44.82
N ILE A 13 0.91 3.17 -45.21
CA ILE A 13 -0.20 2.61 -44.46
C ILE A 13 -0.06 1.06 -44.41
N LYS A 14 0.28 0.40 -45.52
CA LYS A 14 0.54 -1.02 -45.53
C LYS A 14 1.72 -1.42 -44.63
N SER A 15 2.83 -0.70 -44.70
CA SER A 15 4.00 -0.96 -43.85
C SER A 15 3.71 -0.80 -42.37
N LEU A 16 2.96 0.24 -41.96
CA LEU A 16 2.55 0.43 -40.58
C LEU A 16 1.55 -0.62 -40.12
N LYS A 17 0.59 -0.99 -40.97
CA LYS A 17 -0.44 -1.98 -40.64
C LYS A 17 0.12 -3.40 -40.56
N PHE A 18 0.90 -3.83 -41.53
CA PHE A 18 1.43 -5.19 -41.60
C PHE A 18 2.71 -5.39 -40.76
N GLY A 19 3.44 -4.31 -40.45
CA GLY A 19 4.62 -4.37 -39.61
C GLY A 19 4.30 -4.75 -38.13
N PHE A 20 3.14 -4.36 -37.61
CA PHE A 20 2.76 -4.53 -36.21
C PHE A 20 1.40 -5.24 -36.04
N VAL A 21 0.42 -5.01 -36.91
CA VAL A 21 -0.98 -5.44 -36.73
C VAL A 21 -1.51 -6.11 -37.97
N ASP A 22 -2.20 -7.24 -37.82
CA ASP A 22 -3.01 -7.84 -38.89
C ASP A 22 -4.30 -7.02 -39.06
N ASN A 23 -4.32 -6.16 -40.05
CA ASN A 23 -5.41 -5.20 -40.31
C ASN A 23 -6.75 -5.87 -40.66
N ILE A 24 -6.76 -7.18 -40.99
CA ILE A 24 -8.00 -7.90 -41.35
C ILE A 24 -8.72 -8.39 -40.09
N LYS A 25 -7.97 -8.71 -39.04
CA LYS A 25 -8.51 -9.32 -37.79
C LYS A 25 -8.65 -8.36 -36.63
N TYR A 26 -7.88 -7.27 -36.60
CA TYR A 26 -7.77 -6.38 -35.41
C TYR A 26 -7.93 -4.92 -35.79
N GLN A 27 -8.99 -4.29 -35.33
CA GLN A 27 -9.27 -2.85 -35.55
C GLN A 27 -9.02 -2.00 -34.31
N ASP A 28 -8.33 -2.53 -33.27
CA ASP A 28 -8.27 -1.96 -31.93
C ASP A 28 -7.00 -1.16 -31.67
N GLY A 29 -7.10 -0.04 -30.92
CA GLY A 29 -6.01 0.88 -30.58
C GLY A 29 -5.01 0.35 -29.53
N GLY A 30 -5.18 -0.86 -29.01
CA GLY A 30 -4.30 -1.49 -27.99
C GLY A 30 -2.88 -1.83 -28.47
N TYR A 31 -2.53 -1.45 -29.69
CA TYR A 31 -1.24 -1.73 -30.32
C TYR A 31 -0.33 -0.49 -30.44
N SER A 32 -0.72 0.61 -29.80
CA SER A 32 0.10 1.84 -29.82
C SER A 32 1.43 1.63 -29.10
N PRO A 33 2.57 2.05 -29.69
CA PRO A 33 3.85 2.03 -29.00
C PRO A 33 3.81 2.88 -27.73
N GLN A 34 4.49 2.41 -26.66
CA GLN A 34 4.58 3.11 -25.38
C GLN A 34 6.03 3.34 -25.01
N ILE A 35 6.35 4.46 -24.40
CA ILE A 35 7.65 4.73 -23.78
C ILE A 35 7.54 4.35 -22.31
N LEU A 36 8.45 3.50 -21.84
CA LEU A 36 8.57 3.11 -20.45
C LEU A 36 9.82 3.76 -19.86
N VAL A 37 9.62 4.50 -18.77
CA VAL A 37 10.69 5.17 -18.01
C VAL A 37 10.50 4.92 -16.52
N ASN A 38 11.57 5.03 -15.75
CA ASN A 38 11.46 5.09 -14.29
C ASN A 38 11.25 6.55 -13.88
N ASN A 39 10.12 6.81 -13.22
CA ASN A 39 9.76 8.11 -12.65
C ASN A 39 9.13 7.89 -11.27
N SER A 40 9.88 8.23 -10.22
CA SER A 40 9.44 8.08 -8.82
C SER A 40 8.25 8.97 -8.48
N ASP A 41 8.20 10.18 -9.03
CA ASP A 41 7.16 11.17 -8.71
C ASP A 41 5.80 10.72 -9.26
N GLU A 42 5.81 10.08 -10.44
CA GLU A 42 4.62 9.50 -11.05
C GLU A 42 4.40 8.02 -10.67
N LYS A 43 5.27 7.45 -9.83
CA LYS A 43 5.27 6.03 -9.43
C LYS A 43 5.27 5.07 -10.63
N ARG A 44 5.93 5.44 -11.72
CA ARG A 44 6.06 4.64 -12.96
C ARG A 44 7.42 3.99 -13.02
N TYR A 45 7.46 2.68 -13.22
CA TYR A 45 8.69 1.89 -13.25
C TYR A 45 8.64 0.83 -14.36
N VAL A 46 9.76 0.61 -15.03
CA VAL A 46 9.93 -0.48 -16.01
C VAL A 46 9.63 -1.84 -15.37
N LEU A 47 9.97 -1.99 -14.08
CA LEU A 47 9.65 -3.18 -13.29
C LEU A 47 8.15 -3.53 -13.30
N THR A 48 7.29 -2.53 -13.17
CA THR A 48 5.83 -2.74 -13.12
C THR A 48 5.32 -3.35 -14.43
N ASP A 49 5.77 -2.84 -15.56
CA ASP A 49 5.39 -3.38 -16.88
C ASP A 49 5.96 -4.80 -17.08
N LEU A 50 7.20 -5.04 -16.66
CA LEU A 50 7.81 -6.37 -16.75
C LEU A 50 7.03 -7.41 -15.91
N GLN A 51 6.68 -7.07 -14.67
CA GLN A 51 5.87 -7.93 -13.80
C GLN A 51 4.46 -8.18 -14.38
N LYS A 52 3.86 -7.14 -14.97
CA LYS A 52 2.58 -7.20 -15.66
C LYS A 52 2.60 -8.21 -16.81
N GLU A 53 3.57 -8.14 -17.68
CA GLU A 53 3.65 -9.03 -18.82
C GLU A 53 3.97 -10.46 -18.38
N LEU A 54 4.90 -10.66 -17.42
CA LEU A 54 5.19 -11.98 -16.84
C LEU A 54 3.95 -12.66 -16.24
N SER A 55 3.08 -11.92 -15.55
CA SER A 55 1.92 -12.53 -14.91
C SER A 55 0.87 -13.11 -15.87
N LYS A 56 0.92 -12.72 -17.17
CA LYS A 56 -0.10 -13.09 -18.19
C LYS A 56 0.44 -13.93 -19.33
N CYS A 57 1.76 -14.04 -19.49
CA CYS A 57 2.34 -14.65 -20.68
C CYS A 57 2.13 -16.17 -20.71
N ALA A 58 2.01 -16.70 -21.92
CA ALA A 58 2.03 -18.11 -22.22
C ALA A 58 3.47 -18.63 -22.48
N ALA A 59 4.41 -17.72 -22.80
CA ALA A 59 5.84 -17.97 -22.90
C ALA A 59 6.59 -16.63 -22.79
N PHE A 60 7.86 -16.66 -22.35
CA PHE A 60 8.69 -15.47 -22.34
C PHE A 60 10.14 -15.72 -22.78
N TYR A 61 10.76 -14.69 -23.36
CA TYR A 61 12.11 -14.75 -23.92
C TYR A 61 12.86 -13.46 -23.53
N PHE A 62 13.95 -13.61 -22.79
CA PHE A 62 14.76 -12.49 -22.36
C PHE A 62 16.15 -12.57 -22.97
N SER A 63 16.67 -11.42 -23.40
CA SER A 63 18.08 -11.27 -23.75
C SER A 63 18.62 -10.06 -23.00
N VAL A 64 19.57 -10.28 -22.10
CA VAL A 64 20.09 -9.25 -21.21
C VAL A 64 21.61 -9.26 -21.18
N ALA A 65 22.21 -8.05 -21.21
CA ALA A 65 23.66 -7.92 -21.07
C ALA A 65 24.10 -8.18 -19.63
N PHE A 66 23.35 -7.65 -18.67
CA PHE A 66 23.67 -7.77 -17.26
C PHE A 66 22.49 -8.28 -16.43
N VAL A 67 22.81 -9.21 -15.53
CA VAL A 67 21.86 -9.77 -14.56
C VAL A 67 22.45 -9.71 -13.16
N THR A 68 21.66 -9.29 -12.19
CA THR A 68 22.01 -9.28 -10.78
C THR A 68 21.00 -10.07 -9.95
N LYS A 69 21.45 -10.59 -8.82
CA LYS A 69 20.60 -11.30 -7.87
C LYS A 69 19.41 -10.44 -7.42
N ASN A 70 19.65 -9.14 -7.19
CA ASN A 70 18.64 -8.18 -6.81
C ASN A 70 17.60 -7.95 -7.94
N GLY A 71 18.04 -7.91 -9.20
CA GLY A 71 17.13 -7.79 -10.36
C GLY A 71 16.21 -9.00 -10.50
N ILE A 72 16.72 -10.21 -10.32
CA ILE A 72 15.91 -11.44 -10.33
C ILE A 72 14.93 -11.46 -9.17
N ALA A 73 15.37 -11.08 -7.98
CA ALA A 73 14.53 -11.10 -6.78
C ALA A 73 13.25 -10.27 -6.96
N MET A 74 13.29 -9.18 -7.72
CA MET A 74 12.14 -8.29 -7.95
C MET A 74 11.03 -8.92 -8.82
N ILE A 75 11.33 -9.93 -9.63
CA ILE A 75 10.36 -10.63 -10.49
C ILE A 75 10.14 -12.09 -10.06
N LYS A 76 10.70 -12.47 -8.94
CA LYS A 76 10.78 -13.87 -8.51
C LYS A 76 9.43 -14.50 -8.17
N SER A 77 8.47 -13.71 -7.66
CA SER A 77 7.11 -14.19 -7.42
C SER A 77 6.42 -14.56 -8.72
N GLN A 78 6.50 -13.71 -9.76
CA GLN A 78 5.94 -13.98 -11.07
C GLN A 78 6.60 -15.21 -11.72
N LEU A 79 7.92 -15.34 -11.57
CA LEU A 79 8.63 -16.53 -12.04
C LEU A 79 8.24 -17.80 -11.27
N SER A 80 7.90 -17.70 -9.97
CA SER A 80 7.35 -18.80 -9.18
C SER A 80 5.98 -19.24 -9.71
N ASP A 81 5.08 -18.28 -9.92
CA ASP A 81 3.74 -18.55 -10.45
C ASP A 81 3.82 -19.19 -11.85
N LEU A 82 4.72 -18.70 -12.72
CA LEU A 82 4.94 -19.28 -14.06
C LEU A 82 5.54 -20.69 -13.99
N MET A 83 6.38 -20.97 -12.99
CA MET A 83 6.93 -22.29 -12.76
C MET A 83 5.83 -23.27 -12.31
N ASP A 84 4.95 -22.86 -11.42
CA ASP A 84 3.82 -23.67 -10.96
C ASP A 84 2.83 -23.95 -12.12
N LYS A 85 2.60 -22.96 -12.98
CA LYS A 85 1.79 -23.06 -14.21
C LYS A 85 2.51 -23.76 -15.37
N LYS A 86 3.79 -24.13 -15.22
CA LYS A 86 4.65 -24.75 -16.25
C LYS A 86 4.79 -23.91 -17.52
N VAL A 87 4.72 -22.60 -17.43
CA VAL A 87 4.91 -21.68 -18.56
C VAL A 87 6.39 -21.66 -18.97
N PRO A 88 6.75 -21.93 -20.23
CA PRO A 88 8.13 -22.00 -20.66
C PRO A 88 8.80 -20.63 -20.73
N GLY A 89 10.06 -20.55 -20.33
CA GLY A 89 10.90 -19.36 -20.46
C GLY A 89 12.26 -19.64 -21.05
N LYS A 90 12.81 -18.68 -21.80
CA LYS A 90 14.16 -18.72 -22.36
C LYS A 90 14.92 -17.44 -22.01
N ILE A 91 16.13 -17.57 -21.46
CA ILE A 91 16.92 -16.41 -21.06
C ILE A 91 18.33 -16.52 -21.68
N LEU A 92 18.71 -15.50 -22.47
CA LEU A 92 20.06 -15.29 -22.97
C LEU A 92 20.80 -14.29 -22.07
N ILE A 93 22.00 -14.65 -21.63
CA ILE A 93 22.88 -13.79 -20.84
C ILE A 93 24.19 -13.59 -21.61
N SER A 94 24.65 -12.36 -21.68
CA SER A 94 25.95 -12.05 -22.27
C SER A 94 27.09 -12.23 -21.26
N PRO A 95 28.16 -12.97 -21.53
CA PRO A 95 29.35 -13.01 -20.69
C PRO A 95 30.23 -11.75 -20.86
N TYR A 96 29.79 -10.79 -21.69
CA TYR A 96 30.58 -9.59 -22.04
C TYR A 96 30.89 -8.74 -20.80
N LEU A 97 32.14 -8.31 -20.69
CA LEU A 97 32.70 -7.51 -19.61
C LEU A 97 32.74 -8.16 -18.22
N ASP A 98 32.33 -9.42 -18.07
CA ASP A 98 32.32 -10.17 -16.80
C ASP A 98 31.55 -9.47 -15.63
N PHE A 99 30.56 -8.63 -15.95
CA PHE A 99 29.76 -7.89 -14.96
C PHE A 99 28.60 -8.68 -14.34
N ASN A 100 28.25 -9.83 -14.91
CA ASN A 100 27.17 -10.62 -14.37
C ASN A 100 27.50 -11.20 -12.99
N ASP A 101 26.46 -11.29 -12.16
CA ASP A 101 26.58 -11.91 -10.86
C ASP A 101 26.46 -13.44 -10.98
N PRO A 102 27.48 -14.23 -10.63
CA PRO A 102 27.39 -15.70 -10.64
C PRO A 102 26.25 -16.23 -9.76
N ASP A 103 25.91 -15.53 -8.66
CA ASP A 103 24.82 -15.92 -7.80
C ASP A 103 23.45 -15.69 -8.48
N ALA A 104 23.32 -14.64 -9.31
CA ALA A 104 22.16 -14.45 -10.17
C ALA A 104 21.97 -15.60 -11.16
N MET A 105 23.04 -16.06 -11.76
CA MET A 105 22.99 -17.22 -12.66
C MET A 105 22.55 -18.49 -11.94
N ARG A 106 23.04 -18.72 -10.69
CA ARG A 106 22.59 -19.85 -9.85
C ARG A 106 21.09 -19.73 -9.48
N GLU A 107 20.59 -18.52 -9.23
CA GLU A 107 19.18 -18.30 -8.97
C GLU A 107 18.30 -18.62 -10.19
N LEU A 108 18.73 -18.29 -11.39
CA LEU A 108 18.01 -18.65 -12.62
C LEU A 108 17.95 -20.17 -12.84
N LEU A 109 18.98 -20.93 -12.49
CA LEU A 109 18.96 -22.40 -12.58
C LEU A 109 17.97 -23.07 -11.62
N LYS A 110 17.44 -22.39 -10.64
CA LYS A 110 16.37 -22.90 -9.76
C LYS A 110 15.01 -22.98 -10.47
N LEU A 111 14.84 -22.26 -11.58
CA LEU A 111 13.60 -22.15 -12.33
C LEU A 111 13.49 -23.34 -13.32
N LYS A 112 12.76 -24.38 -12.95
CA LYS A 112 12.67 -25.63 -13.73
C LYS A 112 11.98 -25.49 -15.09
N ASN A 113 11.20 -24.43 -15.28
CA ASN A 113 10.48 -24.10 -16.52
C ASN A 113 11.27 -23.15 -17.42
N VAL A 114 12.47 -22.73 -17.02
CA VAL A 114 13.30 -21.74 -17.72
C VAL A 114 14.60 -22.38 -18.19
N GLU A 115 14.89 -22.26 -19.47
CA GLU A 115 16.20 -22.59 -20.02
C GLU A 115 17.05 -21.34 -20.11
N VAL A 116 18.29 -21.40 -19.65
CA VAL A 116 19.23 -20.26 -19.65
C VAL A 116 20.46 -20.61 -20.47
N ARG A 117 20.85 -19.73 -21.38
CA ARG A 117 22.08 -19.89 -22.18
C ARG A 117 22.99 -18.67 -22.10
N LEU A 118 24.31 -18.91 -22.24
CA LEU A 118 25.32 -17.87 -22.40
C LEU A 118 25.64 -17.66 -23.87
N THR A 119 25.62 -16.41 -24.33
CA THR A 119 26.02 -16.08 -25.70
C THR A 119 27.54 -16.25 -25.90
N PRO A 120 28.00 -16.54 -27.11
CA PRO A 120 29.45 -16.58 -27.39
C PRO A 120 30.12 -15.25 -27.01
N GLU A 121 31.24 -15.29 -26.29
CA GLU A 121 31.96 -14.09 -25.78
C GLU A 121 32.34 -13.13 -26.96
N LYS A 122 32.75 -13.68 -28.11
CA LYS A 122 33.06 -12.92 -29.32
C LYS A 122 31.89 -12.10 -29.90
N MET A 123 30.67 -12.43 -29.53
CA MET A 123 29.45 -11.75 -30.02
C MET A 123 29.31 -10.39 -29.33
N GLN A 124 29.85 -10.18 -28.13
CA GLN A 124 29.78 -8.94 -27.35
C GLN A 124 28.31 -8.41 -27.24
N MET A 125 27.37 -9.31 -27.01
CA MET A 125 25.96 -8.96 -26.97
C MET A 125 25.68 -7.95 -25.84
N HIS A 126 25.05 -6.84 -26.20
CA HIS A 126 24.64 -5.78 -25.26
C HIS A 126 23.14 -5.46 -25.38
N ALA A 127 22.37 -6.36 -25.98
CA ALA A 127 20.91 -6.20 -26.12
C ALA A 127 20.19 -6.28 -24.76
N LYS A 128 19.11 -5.53 -24.62
CA LYS A 128 18.16 -5.62 -23.53
C LYS A 128 16.78 -5.80 -24.17
N PHE A 129 16.29 -7.00 -24.09
CA PHE A 129 15.13 -7.46 -24.82
C PHE A 129 14.30 -8.37 -23.93
N TYR A 130 13.03 -8.02 -23.78
CA TYR A 130 12.04 -8.77 -23.00
C TYR A 130 10.84 -9.00 -23.89
N PHE A 131 10.59 -10.24 -24.23
CA PHE A 131 9.56 -10.62 -25.16
C PHE A 131 8.58 -11.60 -24.50
N PHE A 132 7.30 -11.38 -24.71
CA PHE A 132 6.22 -12.14 -24.12
C PHE A 132 5.22 -12.59 -25.18
N GLU A 133 4.89 -13.88 -25.15
CA GLU A 133 3.80 -14.44 -25.93
C GLU A 133 2.54 -14.52 -25.06
N HIS A 134 1.46 -13.92 -25.53
CA HIS A 134 0.14 -14.01 -24.91
C HIS A 134 -0.84 -14.68 -25.89
N THR A 135 -2.04 -15.03 -25.39
CA THR A 135 -3.12 -15.49 -26.27
C THR A 135 -3.54 -14.33 -27.19
N GLY A 136 -3.32 -14.48 -28.48
CA GLY A 136 -3.72 -13.53 -29.52
C GLY A 136 -2.80 -12.32 -29.77
N LYS A 137 -1.80 -12.07 -28.90
CA LYS A 137 -0.86 -10.95 -29.06
C LYS A 137 0.55 -11.29 -28.58
N GLN A 138 1.51 -10.48 -28.98
CA GLN A 138 2.90 -10.55 -28.54
C GLN A 138 3.32 -9.16 -28.05
N VAL A 139 4.13 -9.11 -27.00
CA VAL A 139 4.64 -7.86 -26.43
C VAL A 139 6.17 -7.89 -26.39
N LEU A 140 6.78 -6.85 -26.91
CA LEU A 140 8.22 -6.60 -26.86
C LEU A 140 8.49 -5.38 -26.03
N ILE A 141 9.37 -5.49 -25.05
CA ILE A 141 9.98 -4.35 -24.32
C ILE A 141 11.47 -4.37 -24.66
N SER A 142 11.98 -3.29 -25.24
CA SER A 142 13.40 -3.18 -25.57
C SER A 142 13.92 -1.77 -25.36
N GLY A 143 15.15 -1.64 -24.87
CA GLY A 143 15.75 -0.34 -24.57
C GLY A 143 17.05 -0.43 -23.79
N SER A 144 17.20 0.42 -22.77
CA SER A 144 18.42 0.50 -21.97
C SER A 144 18.42 -0.40 -20.73
N SER A 145 17.24 -0.88 -20.26
CA SER A 145 17.11 -1.59 -18.99
C SER A 145 17.67 -3.01 -19.00
N ASN A 146 18.67 -3.26 -18.17
CA ASN A 146 19.15 -4.60 -17.85
C ASN A 146 18.29 -5.26 -16.76
N LEU A 147 18.46 -6.57 -16.54
CA LEU A 147 17.80 -7.28 -15.43
C LEU A 147 18.56 -7.04 -14.11
N THR A 148 18.61 -5.76 -13.75
CA THR A 148 19.23 -5.26 -12.52
C THR A 148 18.24 -4.37 -11.77
N HIS A 149 18.35 -4.34 -10.47
CA HIS A 149 17.48 -3.48 -9.64
C HIS A 149 17.54 -2.01 -10.08
N THR A 150 18.76 -1.49 -10.28
CA THR A 150 18.96 -0.07 -10.64
C THR A 150 18.30 0.28 -11.96
N SER A 151 18.45 -0.57 -13.00
CA SER A 151 17.84 -0.33 -14.30
C SER A 151 16.32 -0.51 -14.31
N LEU A 152 15.78 -1.41 -13.49
CA LEU A 152 14.33 -1.68 -13.47
C LEU A 152 13.54 -0.66 -12.66
N LYS A 153 14.17 0.06 -11.70
CA LYS A 153 13.43 0.90 -10.75
C LYS A 153 14.08 2.25 -10.40
N ILE A 154 15.39 2.42 -10.51
CA ILE A 154 16.07 3.63 -9.99
C ILE A 154 16.58 4.53 -11.12
N ASN A 155 17.41 3.96 -12.03
CA ASN A 155 18.02 4.75 -13.09
C ASN A 155 16.94 5.28 -14.05
N TYR A 156 17.16 6.48 -14.58
CA TYR A 156 16.34 6.98 -15.67
C TYR A 156 16.66 6.20 -16.94
N GLU A 157 15.81 5.24 -17.27
CA GLU A 157 15.98 4.32 -18.40
C GLU A 157 14.93 4.61 -19.47
N TRP A 158 15.29 4.39 -20.72
CA TRP A 158 14.38 4.50 -21.87
C TRP A 158 14.13 3.13 -22.48
N ASN A 159 12.88 2.71 -22.49
CA ASN A 159 12.46 1.50 -23.15
C ASN A 159 11.23 1.77 -24.00
N ILE A 160 11.11 1.04 -25.09
CA ILE A 160 9.95 1.05 -25.97
C ILE A 160 9.21 -0.25 -25.75
N LYS A 161 7.91 -0.15 -25.48
CA LYS A 161 7.00 -1.29 -25.45
C LYS A 161 6.17 -1.30 -26.72
N LEU A 162 6.25 -2.39 -27.43
CA LEU A 162 5.52 -2.65 -28.68
C LEU A 162 4.60 -3.84 -28.47
N THR A 163 3.34 -3.69 -28.84
CA THR A 163 2.37 -4.78 -28.87
C THR A 163 2.09 -5.12 -30.34
N SER A 164 2.12 -6.39 -30.67
CA SER A 164 1.91 -6.88 -32.03
C SER A 164 1.01 -8.12 -32.03
N THR A 165 0.42 -8.42 -33.17
CA THR A 165 -0.21 -9.71 -33.42
C THR A 165 0.84 -10.76 -33.77
N HIS A 166 0.50 -12.05 -33.71
CA HIS A 166 1.41 -13.15 -34.07
C HIS A 166 1.94 -13.08 -35.51
N ASN A 167 1.29 -12.35 -36.39
CA ASN A 167 1.67 -12.21 -37.80
C ASN A 167 2.39 -10.89 -38.12
N GLY A 168 2.74 -10.07 -37.13
CA GLY A 168 3.50 -8.85 -37.34
C GLY A 168 4.94 -9.12 -37.76
N GLU A 169 5.36 -8.66 -38.94
CA GLU A 169 6.71 -8.93 -39.50
C GLU A 169 7.84 -8.50 -38.57
N PHE A 170 7.72 -7.34 -37.95
CA PHE A 170 8.73 -6.81 -37.03
C PHE A 170 8.99 -7.76 -35.86
N VAL A 171 7.92 -8.26 -35.24
CA VAL A 171 8.00 -9.16 -34.09
C VAL A 171 8.51 -10.55 -34.50
N GLN A 172 8.06 -11.06 -35.65
CA GLN A 172 8.58 -12.32 -36.18
C GLN A 172 10.07 -12.24 -36.48
N ASN A 173 10.52 -11.17 -37.12
CA ASN A 173 11.94 -10.95 -37.42
C ASN A 173 12.76 -10.83 -36.13
N THR A 174 12.23 -10.15 -35.15
CA THR A 174 12.88 -9.97 -33.83
C THR A 174 12.99 -11.31 -33.08
N LYS A 175 11.93 -12.13 -33.11
CA LYS A 175 11.96 -13.47 -32.53
C LYS A 175 12.91 -14.40 -33.26
N SER A 176 12.93 -14.36 -34.59
CA SER A 176 13.84 -15.15 -35.40
C SER A 176 15.30 -14.81 -35.12
N GLU A 177 15.62 -13.53 -34.88
CA GLU A 177 16.96 -13.12 -34.47
C GLU A 177 17.31 -13.62 -33.05
N PHE A 178 16.37 -13.62 -32.13
CA PHE A 178 16.56 -14.23 -30.80
C PHE A 178 16.85 -15.73 -30.94
N ASP A 179 16.05 -16.46 -31.72
CA ASP A 179 16.21 -17.90 -31.95
C ASP A 179 17.55 -18.22 -32.65
N ARG A 180 18.01 -17.38 -33.58
CA ARG A 180 19.33 -17.50 -34.22
C ARG A 180 20.47 -17.39 -33.22
N ILE A 181 20.41 -16.41 -32.27
CA ILE A 181 21.40 -16.26 -31.23
C ILE A 181 21.30 -17.41 -30.22
N TRP A 182 20.10 -17.87 -29.93
CA TRP A 182 19.82 -18.97 -29.02
C TRP A 182 20.52 -20.26 -29.45
N GLU A 183 20.43 -20.60 -30.71
CA GLU A 183 21.07 -21.82 -31.29
C GLU A 183 22.62 -21.76 -31.22
N GLN A 184 23.19 -20.56 -31.25
CA GLN A 184 24.65 -20.38 -31.16
C GLN A 184 25.16 -20.30 -29.71
N SER A 185 24.25 -20.28 -28.73
CA SER A 185 24.55 -20.04 -27.31
C SER A 185 24.68 -21.34 -26.54
N GLU A 186 25.55 -21.35 -25.53
CA GLU A 186 25.87 -22.51 -24.71
C GLU A 186 24.89 -22.61 -23.52
N LEU A 187 24.39 -23.82 -23.25
CA LEU A 187 23.51 -24.07 -22.11
C LEU A 187 24.23 -23.75 -20.80
N LEU A 188 23.62 -22.92 -19.95
CA LEU A 188 24.18 -22.58 -18.66
C LEU A 188 24.14 -23.79 -17.71
N THR A 189 25.32 -24.20 -17.20
CA THR A 189 25.47 -25.28 -16.24
C THR A 189 26.19 -24.81 -14.99
N PRO A 190 26.11 -25.54 -13.87
CA PRO A 190 26.85 -25.21 -12.65
C PRO A 190 28.37 -25.09 -12.89
N GLU A 191 28.94 -25.93 -13.76
CA GLU A 191 30.37 -25.94 -14.11
C GLU A 191 30.77 -24.68 -14.85
N ILE A 192 29.93 -24.21 -15.77
CA ILE A 192 30.13 -22.96 -16.52
C ILE A 192 30.08 -21.77 -15.54
N ILE A 193 29.11 -21.76 -14.61
CA ILE A 193 29.01 -20.69 -13.59
C ILE A 193 30.30 -20.66 -12.73
N GLU A 194 30.81 -21.81 -12.29
CA GLU A 194 32.03 -21.85 -11.49
C GLU A 194 33.24 -21.35 -12.27
N THR A 195 33.37 -21.71 -13.55
CA THR A 195 34.44 -21.21 -14.43
C THR A 195 34.35 -19.72 -14.61
N TYR A 196 33.15 -19.19 -14.86
CA TYR A 196 32.89 -17.76 -14.99
C TYR A 196 33.19 -17.01 -13.66
N ALA A 197 32.78 -17.57 -12.51
CA ALA A 197 33.05 -16.99 -11.20
C ALA A 197 34.56 -16.90 -10.89
N LYS A 198 35.34 -17.90 -11.27
CA LYS A 198 36.81 -17.88 -11.12
C LYS A 198 37.45 -16.80 -12.00
N LYS A 199 37.00 -16.68 -13.27
CA LYS A 199 37.47 -15.64 -14.20
C LYS A 199 37.17 -14.25 -13.64
N ARG A 200 35.94 -14.01 -13.19
CA ARG A 200 35.48 -12.74 -12.62
C ARG A 200 36.25 -12.35 -11.36
N LYS A 201 36.52 -13.29 -10.43
CA LYS A 201 37.31 -13.03 -9.23
C LYS A 201 38.73 -12.57 -9.58
N LYS A 202 39.37 -13.16 -10.59
CA LYS A 202 40.69 -12.77 -11.05
C LYS A 202 40.71 -11.34 -11.61
N ILE A 203 39.71 -10.95 -12.36
CA ILE A 203 39.57 -9.60 -12.93
C ILE A 203 39.33 -8.57 -11.80
N ILE A 204 38.43 -8.84 -10.86
CA ILE A 204 38.17 -7.95 -9.72
C ILE A 204 39.41 -7.77 -8.83
N SER A 205 40.22 -8.83 -8.65
CA SER A 205 41.47 -8.72 -7.88
C SER A 205 42.51 -7.84 -8.60
N LEU A 206 42.56 -7.89 -9.93
CA LEU A 206 43.45 -7.04 -10.74
C LEU A 206 43.02 -5.56 -10.74
N THR A 207 41.70 -5.31 -10.75
CA THR A 207 41.16 -3.93 -10.67
C THR A 207 41.31 -3.31 -9.28
N LYS A 208 41.22 -4.08 -8.21
CA LYS A 208 41.44 -3.60 -6.84
C LYS A 208 42.89 -3.22 -6.56
N ILE A 209 43.88 -3.81 -7.27
CA ILE A 209 45.27 -3.42 -7.14
C ILE A 209 45.53 -2.00 -7.67
N ASN A 210 44.72 -1.52 -8.62
CA ASN A 210 44.82 -0.16 -9.14
C ASN A 210 44.01 0.90 -8.33
N ASP A 211 43.14 0.48 -7.38
CA ASP A 211 42.34 1.37 -6.54
C ASP A 211 42.90 1.54 -5.11
N GLU A 212 43.96 0.84 -4.71
CA GLU A 212 44.61 0.94 -3.38
C GLU A 212 45.45 2.21 -3.16
N GLU A 213 45.47 3.16 -4.09
CA GLU A 213 46.04 4.50 -3.88
C GLU A 213 45.06 5.55 -3.39
N LYS A 214 43.96 5.19 -2.78
CA LYS A 214 43.06 6.13 -2.07
C LYS A 214 43.38 6.11 -0.58
N LEU A 215 44.09 7.18 -0.15
CA LEU A 215 44.29 7.79 1.15
C LEU A 215 43.72 7.10 2.42
N PRO A 216 44.42 7.17 3.56
CA PRO A 216 44.00 6.53 4.81
C PRO A 216 42.69 7.14 5.32
N TYR A 217 41.79 6.28 5.75
CA TYR A 217 40.54 6.59 6.44
C TYR A 217 40.78 7.66 7.51
N SER A 218 40.42 8.90 7.25
CA SER A 218 40.11 9.85 8.30
C SER A 218 38.88 9.32 9.01
N ALA A 219 38.88 9.24 10.33
CA ALA A 219 37.76 8.86 11.14
C ALA A 219 36.51 9.68 10.69
N GLU A 220 35.56 9.05 10.03
CA GLU A 220 34.33 9.73 9.59
C GLU A 220 33.68 10.38 10.81
N LYS A 221 33.61 11.70 10.78
CA LYS A 221 32.93 12.48 11.82
C LYS A 221 31.46 12.09 11.79
N ILE A 222 30.97 11.47 12.86
CA ILE A 222 29.56 11.09 12.99
C ILE A 222 28.75 12.38 12.98
N VAL A 223 27.94 12.57 11.91
CA VAL A 223 27.04 13.73 11.73
C VAL A 223 25.59 13.28 11.70
N PRO A 224 24.63 14.12 12.12
CA PRO A 224 23.22 13.81 11.99
C PRO A 224 22.83 13.59 10.52
N ASN A 225 21.92 12.65 10.27
CA ASN A 225 21.27 12.52 8.99
C ASN A 225 20.09 13.52 8.88
N LYS A 226 19.51 13.67 7.67
CA LYS A 226 18.44 14.65 7.41
C LYS A 226 17.24 14.55 8.39
N MET A 227 16.84 13.33 8.75
CA MET A 227 15.77 13.12 9.72
C MET A 227 16.18 13.57 11.13
N GLN A 228 17.39 13.20 11.54
CA GLN A 228 17.90 13.60 12.84
C GLN A 228 18.03 15.13 12.91
N GLU A 229 18.41 15.81 11.81
CA GLU A 229 18.42 17.27 11.73
C GLU A 229 17.01 17.85 11.91
N ALA A 230 16.00 17.32 11.21
CA ALA A 230 14.61 17.75 11.35
C ALA A 230 14.06 17.51 12.78
N ALA A 231 14.37 16.35 13.38
CA ALA A 231 13.98 16.04 14.75
C ALA A 231 14.68 16.97 15.78
N LEU A 232 15.97 17.29 15.57
CA LEU A 232 16.70 18.24 16.40
C LEU A 232 16.15 19.67 16.30
N GLU A 233 15.72 20.06 15.10
CA GLU A 233 15.03 21.34 14.90
C GLU A 233 13.68 21.38 15.63
N GLY A 234 12.87 20.32 15.50
CA GLY A 234 11.61 20.18 16.24
C GLY A 234 11.80 20.26 17.77
N LEU A 235 12.81 19.59 18.30
CA LEU A 235 13.16 19.66 19.73
C LEU A 235 13.58 21.06 20.15
N ARG A 236 14.33 21.77 19.31
CA ARG A 236 14.71 23.17 19.57
C ARG A 236 13.48 24.08 19.62
N ASN A 237 12.60 23.98 18.64
CA ASN A 237 11.37 24.77 18.55
C ASN A 237 10.48 24.60 19.79
N ILE A 238 10.34 23.37 20.31
CA ILE A 238 9.58 23.09 21.53
C ILE A 238 10.22 23.79 22.74
N ARG A 239 11.56 23.73 22.89
CA ARG A 239 12.28 24.41 23.96
C ARG A 239 12.18 25.94 23.87
N GLU A 240 12.26 26.50 22.66
CA GLU A 240 12.08 27.95 22.41
C GLU A 240 10.66 28.43 22.77
N GLN A 241 9.66 27.57 22.69
CA GLN A 241 8.30 27.81 23.18
C GLN A 241 8.18 27.71 24.71
N GLY A 242 9.28 27.48 25.44
CA GLY A 242 9.30 27.38 26.90
C GLY A 242 8.74 26.05 27.45
N LYS A 243 8.64 25.02 26.65
CA LYS A 243 8.17 23.70 27.10
C LYS A 243 9.31 22.90 27.72
N ASP A 244 8.99 22.16 28.79
CA ASP A 244 9.95 21.38 29.59
C ASP A 244 10.03 19.90 29.17
N ARG A 245 9.24 19.48 28.17
CA ARG A 245 9.21 18.09 27.73
C ARG A 245 8.81 17.93 26.25
N ALA A 246 9.32 16.89 25.62
CA ALA A 246 8.98 16.54 24.24
C ALA A 246 9.01 15.04 24.00
N LEU A 247 8.22 14.59 23.02
CA LEU A 247 8.17 13.22 22.52
C LEU A 247 8.71 13.15 21.09
N VAL A 248 9.59 12.17 20.83
CA VAL A 248 10.03 11.79 19.50
C VAL A 248 9.51 10.39 19.19
N ILE A 249 8.73 10.28 18.12
CA ILE A 249 8.21 9.02 17.61
C ILE A 249 9.04 8.63 16.38
N SER A 250 9.75 7.50 16.47
CA SER A 250 10.65 7.10 15.38
C SER A 250 10.73 5.60 15.25
N ALA A 251 10.55 5.09 14.03
CA ALA A 251 10.56 3.66 13.72
C ALA A 251 11.82 2.95 14.28
N THR A 252 11.73 1.64 14.51
CA THR A 252 12.89 0.86 14.96
C THR A 252 13.99 0.85 13.90
N GLY A 253 15.25 1.05 14.32
CA GLY A 253 16.40 1.01 13.39
C GLY A 253 16.82 2.36 12.80
N THR A 254 16.06 3.44 13.02
CA THR A 254 16.32 4.77 12.46
C THR A 254 17.43 5.56 13.17
N GLY A 255 18.02 5.03 14.25
CA GLY A 255 19.11 5.69 14.98
C GLY A 255 18.66 6.59 16.11
N LYS A 256 17.57 6.26 16.83
CA LYS A 256 17.05 7.00 18.00
C LYS A 256 18.14 7.34 19.03
N THR A 257 19.00 6.38 19.39
CA THR A 257 20.09 6.57 20.36
C THR A 257 21.11 7.64 19.89
N PHE A 258 21.43 7.65 18.60
CA PHE A 258 22.29 8.69 18.01
C PHE A 258 21.59 10.05 18.00
N LEU A 259 20.31 10.11 17.64
CA LEU A 259 19.52 11.33 17.69
C LEU A 259 19.55 11.94 19.10
N SER A 260 19.28 11.14 20.13
CA SER A 260 19.31 11.61 21.51
C SER A 260 20.70 12.07 21.95
N ALA A 261 21.76 11.39 21.51
CA ALA A 261 23.13 11.83 21.79
C ALA A 261 23.45 13.17 21.09
N PHE A 262 22.96 13.41 19.86
CA PHE A 262 23.10 14.72 19.20
C PHE A 262 22.30 15.81 19.92
N ASP A 263 21.10 15.52 20.40
CA ASP A 263 20.29 16.48 21.16
C ASP A 263 20.98 16.85 22.48
N VAL A 264 21.48 15.87 23.23
CA VAL A 264 22.26 16.10 24.45
C VAL A 264 23.51 16.92 24.15
N LYS A 265 24.19 16.71 22.99
CA LYS A 265 25.34 17.51 22.58
C LYS A 265 24.97 18.97 22.32
N GLN A 266 23.82 19.23 21.69
CA GLN A 266 23.33 20.58 21.42
C GLN A 266 22.84 21.27 22.71
N TYR A 267 22.11 20.53 23.54
CA TYR A 267 21.58 21.04 24.82
C TYR A 267 22.65 21.30 25.85
N ASN A 268 23.70 20.47 25.89
CA ASN A 268 24.85 20.51 26.79
C ASN A 268 24.47 20.61 28.28
N PRO A 269 23.74 19.65 28.83
CA PRO A 269 23.29 19.67 30.23
C PRO A 269 24.50 19.60 31.19
N GLY A 270 24.34 20.10 32.40
CA GLY A 270 25.28 19.88 33.49
C GLY A 270 25.33 18.42 33.92
N ARG A 271 24.16 17.78 34.06
CA ARG A 271 24.02 16.33 34.31
C ARG A 271 22.84 15.75 33.51
N MET A 272 23.10 14.64 32.79
CA MET A 272 22.11 13.91 32.03
C MET A 272 21.81 12.57 32.68
N LEU A 273 20.54 12.16 32.69
CA LEU A 273 20.08 10.82 33.03
C LEU A 273 19.42 10.16 31.83
N PHE A 274 19.93 8.98 31.44
CA PHE A 274 19.34 8.11 30.41
C PHE A 274 18.63 6.92 31.07
N ILE A 275 17.34 6.77 30.85
CA ILE A 275 16.50 5.72 31.46
C ILE A 275 16.03 4.73 30.41
N VAL A 276 16.23 3.44 30.69
CA VAL A 276 15.66 2.34 29.92
C VAL A 276 15.13 1.23 30.84
N HIS A 277 14.43 0.27 30.28
CA HIS A 277 13.91 -0.87 31.05
C HIS A 277 14.84 -2.07 31.10
N ARG A 278 15.92 -2.13 30.27
CA ARG A 278 16.85 -3.28 30.19
C ARG A 278 18.31 -2.83 30.29
N GLU A 279 19.08 -3.50 31.14
CA GLU A 279 20.50 -3.20 31.40
C GLU A 279 21.38 -3.33 30.16
N GLN A 280 21.08 -4.29 29.27
CA GLN A 280 21.83 -4.53 28.03
C GLN A 280 21.88 -3.31 27.12
N ILE A 281 20.79 -2.51 27.06
CA ILE A 281 20.70 -1.30 26.28
C ILE A 281 21.65 -0.23 26.83
N LEU A 282 21.85 -0.18 28.16
CA LEU A 282 22.67 0.86 28.80
C LEU A 282 24.13 0.85 28.31
N LYS A 283 24.76 -0.34 28.27
CA LYS A 283 26.18 -0.47 27.84
C LYS A 283 26.38 0.00 26.40
N LYS A 284 25.47 -0.40 25.51
CA LYS A 284 25.51 0.01 24.09
C LYS A 284 25.27 1.51 23.96
N SER A 285 24.24 2.05 24.64
CA SER A 285 23.90 3.46 24.61
C SER A 285 25.04 4.34 25.16
N LEU A 286 25.69 3.93 26.26
CA LEU A 286 26.86 4.63 26.79
C LEU A 286 27.98 4.75 25.75
N ILE A 287 28.30 3.65 25.06
CA ILE A 287 29.32 3.65 24.00
C ILE A 287 28.93 4.56 22.83
N ASP A 288 27.67 4.51 22.40
CA ASP A 288 27.18 5.31 21.28
C ASP A 288 27.12 6.80 21.62
N PHE A 289 26.73 7.15 22.86
CA PHE A 289 26.82 8.53 23.39
C PHE A 289 28.26 9.01 23.44
N GLN A 290 29.20 8.18 23.92
CA GLN A 290 30.62 8.53 23.95
C GLN A 290 31.17 8.83 22.54
N LYS A 291 30.78 8.08 21.52
CA LYS A 291 31.17 8.33 20.12
C LYS A 291 30.69 9.68 19.60
N VAL A 292 29.47 10.11 19.96
CA VAL A 292 28.88 11.36 19.46
C VAL A 292 29.36 12.57 20.27
N LEU A 293 29.35 12.43 21.59
CA LEU A 293 29.69 13.53 22.53
C LEU A 293 31.19 13.73 22.70
N GLY A 294 31.99 12.65 22.55
CA GLY A 294 33.45 12.70 22.72
C GLY A 294 33.90 12.89 24.17
N PHE A 295 33.08 12.55 25.16
CA PHE A 295 33.41 12.73 26.57
C PHE A 295 34.43 11.69 27.08
N ASN A 296 35.14 12.04 28.17
CA ASN A 296 36.08 11.13 28.79
C ASN A 296 35.32 9.92 29.42
N PRO A 297 35.78 8.67 29.26
CA PRO A 297 35.15 7.50 29.88
C PRO A 297 34.86 7.65 31.39
N SER A 298 35.62 8.47 32.12
CA SER A 298 35.36 8.76 33.55
C SER A 298 34.09 9.57 33.80
N GLU A 299 33.57 10.32 32.82
CA GLU A 299 32.35 11.16 32.95
C GLU A 299 31.07 10.38 32.72
N GLY A 300 31.14 9.25 32.02
CA GLY A 300 30.02 8.34 31.79
C GLY A 300 29.92 7.28 32.89
N HIS A 301 28.68 6.89 33.30
CA HIS A 301 28.49 5.87 34.32
C HIS A 301 27.17 5.11 34.16
N ILE A 302 27.18 3.79 34.36
CA ILE A 302 25.96 2.99 34.50
C ILE A 302 25.71 2.86 36.00
N TYR A 303 24.60 3.45 36.45
CA TYR A 303 24.27 3.56 37.86
C TYR A 303 23.74 2.24 38.42
N HIS A 304 24.34 1.81 39.54
CA HIS A 304 23.85 0.76 40.41
C HIS A 304 23.62 1.33 41.82
N SER A 305 22.80 0.65 42.62
CA SER A 305 22.42 1.11 43.97
C SER A 305 23.67 1.35 44.83
N GLY A 306 23.81 2.57 45.33
CA GLY A 306 24.91 2.95 46.21
C GLY A 306 26.19 3.47 45.54
N ASP A 307 26.18 3.63 44.17
CA ASP A 307 27.32 4.15 43.46
C ASP A 307 27.61 5.63 43.76
N ASP A 308 28.89 5.99 43.84
CA ASP A 308 29.33 7.39 43.91
C ASP A 308 29.32 8.01 42.50
N LEU A 309 28.56 9.09 42.33
CA LEU A 309 28.44 9.83 41.09
C LEU A 309 29.27 11.13 41.03
N THR A 310 30.23 11.29 41.93
CA THR A 310 31.11 12.45 41.94
C THR A 310 31.89 12.52 40.60
N GLY A 311 31.80 13.67 39.92
CA GLY A 311 32.47 13.88 38.62
C GLY A 311 31.78 13.18 37.44
N LYS A 312 30.62 12.52 37.62
CA LYS A 312 29.86 11.89 36.56
C LYS A 312 28.86 12.89 35.97
N LYS A 313 28.92 13.08 34.66
CA LYS A 313 28.02 13.96 33.90
C LYS A 313 26.93 13.19 33.17
N TYR A 314 27.25 12.02 32.63
CA TYR A 314 26.36 11.22 31.81
C TYR A 314 26.01 9.92 32.52
N ILE A 315 24.86 9.88 33.14
CA ILE A 315 24.38 8.77 33.98
C ILE A 315 23.36 7.94 33.20
N PHE A 316 23.51 6.62 33.20
CA PHE A 316 22.67 5.64 32.55
C PHE A 316 22.11 4.69 33.57
N ALA A 317 20.79 4.49 33.62
CA ALA A 317 20.17 3.66 34.64
C ALA A 317 18.96 2.87 34.10
N THR A 318 18.66 1.74 34.72
CA THR A 318 17.38 1.05 34.47
C THR A 318 16.30 1.69 35.33
N ILE A 319 15.06 1.69 34.81
CA ILE A 319 13.90 2.16 35.57
C ILE A 319 13.70 1.38 36.87
N GLN A 320 13.99 0.05 36.83
CA GLN A 320 13.87 -0.83 38.02
C GLN A 320 14.85 -0.44 39.11
N THR A 321 16.05 0.00 38.76
CA THR A 321 17.03 0.50 39.74
C THR A 321 16.57 1.81 40.29
N LEU A 322 16.17 2.77 39.46
CA LEU A 322 15.78 4.13 39.90
C LEU A 322 14.48 4.17 40.69
N SER A 323 13.48 3.34 40.35
CA SER A 323 12.17 3.38 41.03
C SER A 323 12.16 2.84 42.48
N ARG A 324 13.27 2.24 42.92
CA ARG A 324 13.45 1.86 44.34
C ARG A 324 13.55 3.10 45.18
N GLU A 325 12.85 3.17 46.29
CA GLU A 325 12.68 4.38 47.11
C GLU A 325 13.99 4.92 47.68
N ASP A 326 14.87 4.00 48.09
CA ASP A 326 16.19 4.36 48.61
C ASP A 326 17.08 4.97 47.54
N ASN A 327 17.05 4.41 46.30
CA ASN A 327 17.82 4.93 45.17
C ASN A 327 17.27 6.28 44.69
N LEU A 328 15.95 6.44 44.66
CA LEU A 328 15.29 7.67 44.23
C LEU A 328 15.60 8.83 45.21
N LYS A 329 15.49 8.55 46.54
CA LYS A 329 15.79 9.53 47.60
C LYS A 329 17.28 9.84 47.75
N ALA A 330 18.18 9.06 47.15
CA ALA A 330 19.62 9.36 47.13
C ALA A 330 19.96 10.62 46.30
N PHE A 331 19.03 11.07 45.47
CA PHE A 331 19.17 12.25 44.62
C PHE A 331 18.30 13.40 45.09
N SER A 332 18.76 14.65 44.91
CA SER A 332 17.87 15.81 44.97
C SER A 332 16.95 15.82 43.79
N LYS A 333 15.79 16.47 43.89
CA LYS A 333 14.80 16.48 42.81
C LYS A 333 15.32 17.15 41.53
N ASP A 334 16.22 18.08 41.64
CA ASP A 334 16.88 18.89 40.61
C ASP A 334 18.28 18.37 40.24
N PHE A 335 18.64 17.15 40.65
CA PHE A 335 19.99 16.61 40.45
C PHE A 335 20.35 16.46 38.95
N PHE A 336 19.37 16.22 38.10
CA PHE A 336 19.54 16.09 36.67
C PHE A 336 18.90 17.26 35.94
N ASP A 337 19.63 17.89 35.00
CA ASP A 337 19.10 18.96 34.16
C ASP A 337 18.32 18.41 32.94
N TYR A 338 18.67 17.22 32.53
CA TYR A 338 18.12 16.58 31.32
C TYR A 338 17.86 15.10 31.60
N ILE A 339 16.62 14.67 31.39
CA ILE A 339 16.24 13.27 31.54
C ILE A 339 15.72 12.73 30.20
N LEU A 340 16.33 11.67 29.74
CA LEU A 340 15.95 10.96 28.52
C LEU A 340 15.35 9.59 28.87
N ILE A 341 14.20 9.28 28.32
CA ILE A 341 13.51 8.00 28.51
C ILE A 341 13.38 7.31 27.13
N ASP A 342 14.09 6.21 26.94
CA ASP A 342 13.96 5.39 25.74
C ASP A 342 12.90 4.30 25.92
N GLU A 343 12.22 3.93 24.82
CA GLU A 343 11.06 3.03 24.81
C GLU A 343 9.95 3.50 25.79
N VAL A 344 9.65 4.79 25.71
CA VAL A 344 8.74 5.47 26.63
C VAL A 344 7.30 4.95 26.59
N HIS A 345 6.93 4.15 25.57
CA HIS A 345 5.65 3.42 25.55
C HIS A 345 5.44 2.54 26.81
N LYS A 346 6.49 2.27 27.57
CA LYS A 346 6.41 1.59 28.88
C LYS A 346 6.26 2.55 30.06
N ALA A 347 6.33 3.86 29.82
CA ALA A 347 6.31 4.89 30.88
C ALA A 347 4.97 4.99 31.64
N GLY A 348 3.90 4.39 31.14
CA GLY A 348 2.65 4.26 31.87
C GLY A 348 2.70 3.36 33.11
N ALA A 349 3.74 2.54 33.28
CA ALA A 349 3.93 1.75 34.48
C ALA A 349 4.22 2.65 35.71
N ASP A 350 3.74 2.25 36.87
CA ASP A 350 3.86 3.01 38.13
C ASP A 350 5.30 3.42 38.45
N SER A 351 6.29 2.58 38.05
CA SER A 351 7.71 2.86 38.20
C SER A 351 8.17 4.13 37.45
N TYR A 352 7.69 4.34 36.23
CA TYR A 352 8.03 5.54 35.44
C TYR A 352 7.32 6.77 35.98
N LYS A 353 6.03 6.67 36.34
CA LYS A 353 5.27 7.75 36.94
C LYS A 353 5.91 8.21 38.24
N LYS A 354 6.39 7.25 39.06
CA LYS A 354 7.10 7.54 40.30
C LYS A 354 8.40 8.34 40.08
N VAL A 355 9.21 7.91 39.11
CA VAL A 355 10.49 8.56 38.76
C VAL A 355 10.25 9.94 38.15
N MET A 356 9.34 10.06 37.19
CA MET A 356 9.01 11.34 36.55
C MET A 356 8.34 12.33 37.53
N GLY A 357 7.53 11.84 38.46
CA GLY A 357 6.93 12.69 39.51
C GLY A 357 7.92 13.13 40.62
N TYR A 358 9.07 12.47 40.71
CA TYR A 358 10.09 12.82 41.70
C TYR A 358 11.06 13.89 41.20
N PHE A 359 11.63 13.69 39.98
CA PHE A 359 12.62 14.62 39.45
C PHE A 359 11.96 15.84 38.77
N THR A 360 12.69 16.96 38.83
CA THR A 360 12.30 18.23 38.18
C THR A 360 13.45 18.75 37.31
N PRO A 361 13.75 18.04 36.18
CA PRO A 361 14.79 18.48 35.24
C PRO A 361 14.32 19.72 34.46
N ASN A 362 15.25 20.39 33.80
CA ASN A 362 14.92 21.47 32.88
C ASN A 362 14.27 20.95 31.58
N PHE A 363 14.54 19.67 31.20
CA PHE A 363 13.95 19.06 30.01
C PHE A 363 13.82 17.55 30.14
N TYR A 364 12.63 17.05 29.75
CA TYR A 364 12.36 15.63 29.51
C TYR A 364 12.29 15.32 28.03
N LEU A 365 13.06 14.34 27.56
CA LEU A 365 12.89 13.76 26.23
C LEU A 365 12.37 12.33 26.33
N GLY A 366 11.21 12.05 25.72
CA GLY A 366 10.69 10.71 25.50
C GLY A 366 10.96 10.24 24.09
N MET A 367 11.35 8.95 23.91
CA MET A 367 11.51 8.33 22.61
C MET A 367 10.78 7.01 22.55
N THR A 368 10.08 6.76 21.44
CA THR A 368 9.40 5.48 21.18
C THR A 368 9.28 5.22 19.69
N ALA A 369 9.13 3.95 19.33
CA ALA A 369 8.75 3.56 17.96
C ALA A 369 7.23 3.39 17.82
N THR A 370 6.54 3.09 18.90
CA THR A 370 5.11 2.75 18.95
C THR A 370 4.48 3.45 20.14
N PRO A 371 3.93 4.65 19.95
CA PRO A 371 3.26 5.38 21.03
C PRO A 371 1.89 4.79 21.37
N GLU A 372 1.28 4.03 20.42
CA GLU A 372 -0.01 3.39 20.59
C GLU A 372 0.09 2.25 21.63
N ARG A 373 -0.81 2.26 22.62
CA ARG A 373 -0.84 1.28 23.72
C ARG A 373 -2.18 0.54 23.77
N THR A 374 -2.10 -0.73 24.14
CA THR A 374 -3.28 -1.59 24.36
C THR A 374 -3.82 -1.57 25.79
N ASP A 375 -3.13 -0.88 26.72
CA ASP A 375 -3.49 -0.84 28.15
C ASP A 375 -4.21 0.45 28.59
N GLY A 376 -4.60 1.30 27.62
CA GLY A 376 -5.39 2.51 27.86
C GLY A 376 -4.63 3.70 28.47
N GLN A 377 -3.30 3.64 28.55
CA GLN A 377 -2.50 4.77 29.06
C GLN A 377 -2.05 5.70 27.94
N ASN A 378 -2.22 7.02 28.12
CA ASN A 378 -1.88 8.04 27.14
C ASN A 378 -0.45 8.55 27.34
N ILE A 379 0.47 8.16 26.42
CA ILE A 379 1.86 8.62 26.45
C ILE A 379 1.97 10.08 26.03
N TYR A 380 1.14 10.53 25.12
CA TYR A 380 1.14 11.91 24.66
C TYR A 380 0.86 12.90 25.80
N GLU A 381 -0.06 12.55 26.72
CA GLU A 381 -0.37 13.32 27.92
C GLU A 381 0.85 13.46 28.85
N ILE A 382 1.64 12.39 29.01
CA ILE A 382 2.86 12.42 29.84
C ILE A 382 3.86 13.47 29.34
N PHE A 383 3.85 13.74 28.03
CA PHE A 383 4.72 14.74 27.38
C PHE A 383 3.96 16.01 26.96
N ASP A 384 2.82 16.30 27.60
CA ASP A 384 1.99 17.48 27.36
C ASP A 384 1.67 17.70 25.86
N TYR A 385 1.52 16.59 25.12
CA TYR A 385 1.25 16.58 23.67
C TYR A 385 2.33 17.25 22.80
N ASN A 386 3.52 17.48 23.33
CA ASN A 386 4.62 18.10 22.61
C ASN A 386 5.35 17.07 21.76
N ILE A 387 4.88 16.80 20.54
CA ILE A 387 5.53 15.92 19.58
C ILE A 387 6.56 16.74 18.79
N ALA A 388 7.84 16.49 19.02
CA ALA A 388 8.93 17.16 18.32
C ALA A 388 9.12 16.64 16.92
N TYR A 389 8.94 15.33 16.73
CA TYR A 389 9.09 14.67 15.44
C TYR A 389 8.41 13.31 15.42
N GLU A 390 7.83 12.96 14.27
CA GLU A 390 7.25 11.64 14.03
C GLU A 390 7.72 11.10 12.69
N ILE A 391 8.30 9.88 12.66
CA ILE A 391 8.63 9.16 11.44
C ILE A 391 8.23 7.69 11.58
N ARG A 392 7.40 7.24 10.67
CA ARG A 392 6.91 5.86 10.60
C ARG A 392 7.78 5.00 9.68
N LEU A 393 7.43 3.70 9.56
CA LEU A 393 8.23 2.74 8.80
C LEU A 393 8.37 3.15 7.33
N GLN A 394 7.27 3.56 6.69
CA GLN A 394 7.25 3.96 5.28
C GLN A 394 8.17 5.15 5.03
N ASP A 395 8.00 6.23 5.81
CA ASP A 395 8.85 7.43 5.71
C ASP A 395 10.32 7.10 5.94
N ALA A 396 10.61 6.19 6.89
CA ALA A 396 11.97 5.77 7.20
C ALA A 396 12.60 4.96 6.06
N LEU A 397 11.81 4.19 5.32
CA LEU A 397 12.24 3.48 4.11
C LEU A 397 12.45 4.45 2.94
N GLU A 398 11.53 5.39 2.75
CA GLU A 398 11.59 6.42 1.70
C GLU A 398 12.81 7.32 1.85
N ASN A 399 13.20 7.62 3.07
CA ASN A 399 14.38 8.41 3.38
C ASN A 399 15.67 7.58 3.50
N ASP A 400 15.69 6.34 3.00
CA ASP A 400 16.85 5.43 3.01
C ASP A 400 17.50 5.28 4.40
N MET A 401 16.70 5.27 5.46
CA MET A 401 17.19 5.13 6.84
C MET A 401 17.31 3.68 7.28
N LEU A 402 16.51 2.82 6.68
CA LEU A 402 16.44 1.39 6.97
C LEU A 402 17.04 0.58 5.83
N CYS A 403 17.42 -0.65 6.15
CA CYS A 403 17.77 -1.63 5.13
C CYS A 403 16.51 -1.95 4.33
N PRO A 404 16.53 -1.81 3.01
CA PRO A 404 15.38 -2.16 2.19
C PRO A 404 15.04 -3.65 2.33
N PHE A 405 13.82 -4.02 1.96
CA PHE A 405 13.37 -5.41 1.99
C PHE A 405 12.66 -5.81 0.72
N ILE A 406 12.68 -7.11 0.46
CA ILE A 406 11.86 -7.73 -0.58
C ILE A 406 10.88 -8.66 0.13
N TYR A 407 9.60 -8.31 0.08
CA TYR A 407 8.53 -9.07 0.70
C TYR A 407 7.86 -10.00 -0.31
N PHE A 408 7.74 -11.25 0.06
CA PHE A 408 7.07 -12.30 -0.69
C PHE A 408 5.91 -12.86 0.13
N GLY A 409 4.68 -12.51 -0.24
CA GLY A 409 3.49 -13.19 0.27
C GLY A 409 3.29 -14.49 -0.49
N VAL A 410 3.51 -15.61 0.18
CA VAL A 410 3.46 -16.95 -0.43
C VAL A 410 2.26 -17.74 0.09
N LYS A 411 1.69 -18.59 -0.76
CA LYS A 411 0.63 -19.51 -0.33
C LYS A 411 1.19 -20.49 0.70
N ASP A 412 0.48 -20.69 1.83
CA ASP A 412 0.73 -21.82 2.73
C ASP A 412 0.15 -23.12 2.14
N ILE A 413 0.48 -24.27 2.71
CA ILE A 413 0.09 -25.58 2.20
C ILE A 413 -1.39 -25.88 2.45
N GLU A 414 -1.96 -26.70 1.59
CA GLU A 414 -3.25 -27.37 1.81
C GLU A 414 -3.01 -28.79 2.36
N ILE A 415 -3.68 -29.11 3.47
CA ILE A 415 -3.67 -30.45 4.08
C ILE A 415 -5.11 -30.96 4.03
N ASP A 416 -5.33 -32.12 3.43
CA ASP A 416 -6.65 -32.74 3.23
C ASP A 416 -7.67 -31.76 2.52
N GLY A 417 -7.18 -30.97 1.57
CA GLY A 417 -7.99 -30.02 0.81
C GLY A 417 -8.35 -28.73 1.57
N GLN A 418 -7.75 -28.50 2.75
CA GLN A 418 -7.96 -27.28 3.54
C GLN A 418 -6.64 -26.53 3.73
N LEU A 419 -6.66 -25.23 3.44
CA LEU A 419 -5.55 -24.33 3.75
C LEU A 419 -5.37 -24.23 5.27
N ILE A 420 -4.11 -24.06 5.71
CA ILE A 420 -3.77 -23.71 7.08
C ILE A 420 -4.56 -22.47 7.53
N ASP A 421 -5.15 -22.51 8.71
CA ASP A 421 -5.96 -21.47 9.33
C ASP A 421 -5.70 -21.34 10.83
N GLU A 422 -6.48 -20.48 11.54
CA GLU A 422 -6.36 -20.28 12.98
C GLU A 422 -6.70 -21.52 13.83
N LYS A 423 -7.40 -22.49 13.26
CA LYS A 423 -7.85 -23.70 13.95
C LYS A 423 -6.96 -24.91 13.69
N SER A 424 -5.98 -24.73 12.80
CA SER A 424 -5.07 -25.81 12.42
C SER A 424 -4.28 -26.31 13.63
N ASN A 425 -4.28 -27.62 13.84
CA ASN A 425 -3.59 -28.25 14.96
C ASN A 425 -2.07 -28.33 14.75
N ILE A 426 -1.33 -28.63 15.82
CA ILE A 426 0.14 -28.68 15.78
C ILE A 426 0.64 -29.75 14.80
N SER A 427 -0.08 -30.88 14.65
CA SER A 427 0.33 -31.91 13.69
C SER A 427 0.30 -31.43 12.25
N ASN A 428 -0.68 -30.61 11.89
CA ASN A 428 -0.75 -29.97 10.57
C ASN A 428 0.32 -28.88 10.41
N LEU A 429 0.49 -28.03 11.44
CA LEU A 429 1.49 -26.96 11.42
C LEU A 429 2.93 -27.46 11.34
N THR A 430 3.18 -28.70 11.75
CA THR A 430 4.51 -29.34 11.73
C THR A 430 4.56 -30.59 10.86
N SER A 431 3.61 -30.79 9.95
CA SER A 431 3.59 -31.92 9.03
C SER A 431 4.85 -31.93 8.15
N ASP A 432 5.26 -33.12 7.69
CA ASP A 432 6.46 -33.25 6.85
C ASP A 432 6.28 -32.57 5.49
N GLU A 433 5.05 -32.52 4.98
CA GLU A 433 4.68 -31.80 3.78
C GLU A 433 4.90 -30.29 3.96
N ARG A 434 4.43 -29.73 5.10
CA ARG A 434 4.61 -28.29 5.38
C ARG A 434 6.08 -27.95 5.62
N VAL A 435 6.83 -28.81 6.31
CA VAL A 435 8.27 -28.64 6.50
C VAL A 435 9.00 -28.58 5.16
N LYS A 436 8.70 -29.52 4.24
CA LYS A 436 9.26 -29.50 2.88
C LYS A 436 8.85 -28.27 2.10
N HIS A 437 7.61 -27.83 2.23
CA HIS A 437 7.11 -26.58 1.58
C HIS A 437 7.86 -25.38 2.10
N ILE A 438 8.02 -25.22 3.42
CA ILE A 438 8.80 -24.15 4.04
C ILE A 438 10.25 -24.16 3.52
N LEU A 439 10.91 -25.34 3.54
CA LEU A 439 12.27 -25.48 3.03
C LEU A 439 12.39 -25.05 1.56
N ASN A 440 11.48 -25.51 0.73
CA ASN A 440 11.45 -25.13 -0.69
C ASN A 440 11.32 -23.62 -0.87
N LYS A 441 10.43 -22.95 -0.12
CA LYS A 441 10.21 -21.51 -0.24
C LYS A 441 11.41 -20.70 0.30
N ILE A 442 11.98 -21.06 1.46
CA ILE A 442 13.16 -20.36 2.00
C ILE A 442 14.39 -20.51 1.11
N ASP A 443 14.60 -21.69 0.51
CA ASP A 443 15.70 -21.94 -0.42
C ASP A 443 15.47 -21.31 -1.79
N PHE A 444 14.22 -21.26 -2.25
CA PHE A 444 13.84 -20.62 -3.50
C PHE A 444 14.03 -19.11 -3.43
N TYR A 445 13.41 -18.44 -2.43
CA TYR A 445 13.52 -16.98 -2.30
C TYR A 445 14.91 -16.52 -1.82
N GLY A 446 15.58 -17.32 -1.00
CA GLY A 446 16.98 -17.13 -0.62
C GLY A 446 17.25 -15.83 0.15
N VAL A 447 18.51 -15.39 0.14
CA VAL A 447 19.00 -14.17 0.81
C VAL A 447 19.89 -13.35 -0.13
N CYS A 448 20.14 -12.08 0.18
CA CYS A 448 20.99 -11.20 -0.63
C CYS A 448 22.45 -11.70 -0.74
N ASN A 449 22.94 -12.41 0.25
CA ASN A 449 24.29 -13.03 0.27
C ASN A 449 24.16 -14.55 0.48
N ASN A 450 25.27 -15.28 0.44
CA ASN A 450 25.22 -16.75 0.51
C ASN A 450 25.17 -17.32 1.95
N GLN A 451 25.13 -16.46 2.97
CA GLN A 451 25.09 -16.88 4.37
C GLN A 451 23.76 -16.46 5.00
N VAL A 452 22.91 -17.43 5.29
CA VAL A 452 21.63 -17.20 5.94
C VAL A 452 21.82 -16.83 7.39
N ARG A 453 21.13 -15.79 7.85
CA ARG A 453 20.90 -15.41 9.23
C ARG A 453 19.43 -15.04 9.35
N GLY A 454 18.63 -16.06 9.68
CA GLY A 454 17.18 -15.98 9.58
C GLY A 454 16.47 -15.99 10.93
N LEU A 455 15.30 -15.36 10.96
CA LEU A 455 14.30 -15.49 12.02
C LEU A 455 13.06 -16.16 11.45
N ILE A 456 12.50 -17.14 12.17
CA ILE A 456 11.22 -17.77 11.82
C ILE A 456 10.23 -17.52 12.96
N PHE A 457 9.16 -16.81 12.69
CA PHE A 457 8.10 -16.51 13.64
C PHE A 457 7.00 -17.57 13.56
N CYS A 458 6.79 -18.29 14.67
CA CYS A 458 5.81 -19.36 14.80
C CYS A 458 4.59 -18.92 15.62
N SER A 459 3.47 -19.62 15.48
CA SER A 459 2.22 -19.34 16.21
C SER A 459 2.26 -19.77 17.67
N SER A 460 3.04 -20.81 18.00
CA SER A 460 3.13 -21.37 19.35
C SER A 460 4.52 -21.90 19.69
N LYS A 461 4.81 -21.99 21.01
CA LYS A 461 6.07 -22.55 21.51
C LYS A 461 6.26 -24.01 21.08
N ALA A 462 5.18 -24.79 21.03
CA ALA A 462 5.21 -26.18 20.61
C ALA A 462 5.55 -26.30 19.12
N GLU A 463 4.95 -25.47 18.26
CA GLU A 463 5.29 -25.39 16.83
C GLU A 463 6.77 -25.05 16.64
N ALA A 464 7.27 -24.02 17.33
CA ALA A 464 8.66 -23.59 17.19
C ALA A 464 9.65 -24.68 17.54
N ARG A 465 9.41 -25.42 18.64
CA ARG A 465 10.28 -26.52 19.08
C ARG A 465 10.26 -27.69 18.11
N GLU A 466 9.07 -28.15 17.71
CA GLU A 466 8.95 -29.33 16.84
C GLU A 466 9.44 -29.01 15.42
N LEU A 467 9.13 -27.81 14.90
CA LEU A 467 9.58 -27.36 13.59
C LEU A 467 11.12 -27.23 13.55
N SER A 468 11.74 -26.67 14.62
CA SER A 468 13.21 -26.60 14.72
C SER A 468 13.84 -27.97 14.68
N LYS A 469 13.27 -28.96 15.39
CA LYS A 469 13.76 -30.35 15.38
C LYS A 469 13.69 -30.95 13.96
N LYS A 470 12.57 -30.78 13.26
CA LYS A 470 12.38 -31.30 11.90
C LYS A 470 13.30 -30.60 10.89
N LEU A 471 13.46 -29.27 10.97
CA LEU A 471 14.38 -28.52 10.10
C LEU A 471 15.83 -28.98 10.29
N ASN A 472 16.25 -29.28 11.55
CA ASN A 472 17.57 -29.85 11.84
C ASN A 472 17.74 -31.27 11.23
N GLN A 473 16.70 -32.07 11.19
CA GLN A 473 16.72 -33.40 10.52
C GLN A 473 16.93 -33.25 9.00
N HIS A 474 16.49 -32.14 8.41
CA HIS A 474 16.72 -31.78 7.00
C HIS A 474 18.02 -30.99 6.76
N GLY A 475 18.94 -30.97 7.74
CA GLY A 475 20.26 -30.37 7.59
C GLY A 475 20.34 -28.86 7.81
N LYS A 476 19.26 -28.20 8.22
CA LYS A 476 19.31 -26.78 8.63
C LYS A 476 19.78 -26.68 10.08
N ARG A 477 20.58 -25.67 10.39
CA ARG A 477 21.11 -25.41 11.73
C ARG A 477 20.19 -24.43 12.45
N THR A 478 19.28 -24.93 13.29
CA THR A 478 18.24 -24.12 13.92
C THR A 478 18.14 -24.36 15.43
N ILE A 479 17.69 -23.34 16.15
CA ILE A 479 17.31 -23.43 17.57
C ILE A 479 15.97 -22.69 17.76
N ALA A 480 15.07 -23.28 18.56
CA ALA A 480 13.87 -22.62 19.01
C ALA A 480 14.17 -21.86 20.32
N LEU A 481 13.82 -20.55 20.33
CA LEU A 481 13.85 -19.70 21.53
C LEU A 481 12.44 -19.27 21.91
N THR A 482 12.11 -19.42 23.19
CA THR A 482 10.79 -19.11 23.72
C THR A 482 10.88 -18.20 24.96
N GLY A 483 9.75 -17.73 25.46
CA GLY A 483 9.69 -16.94 26.70
C GLY A 483 10.21 -17.66 27.94
N ASP A 484 10.28 -19.00 27.91
CA ASP A 484 10.74 -19.83 29.03
C ASP A 484 12.27 -19.88 29.16
N ASP A 485 13.01 -19.46 28.10
CA ASP A 485 14.47 -19.56 28.08
C ASP A 485 15.12 -18.40 28.85
N ASP A 486 16.22 -18.67 29.56
CA ASP A 486 17.01 -17.67 30.29
C ASP A 486 17.63 -16.63 29.34
N ILE A 487 17.79 -15.39 29.84
CA ILE A 487 18.30 -14.25 29.05
C ILE A 487 19.72 -14.53 28.55
N ASN A 488 20.61 -15.06 29.40
CA ASN A 488 22.00 -15.38 29.02
C ASN A 488 22.05 -16.45 27.92
N TYR A 489 21.14 -17.43 27.98
CA TYR A 489 21.02 -18.44 26.95
C TYR A 489 20.57 -17.84 25.63
N ARG A 490 19.58 -16.95 25.65
CA ARG A 490 19.11 -16.24 24.44
C ARG A 490 20.24 -15.44 23.78
N GLU A 491 21.04 -14.71 24.55
CA GLU A 491 22.21 -13.98 24.04
C GLU A 491 23.25 -14.89 23.39
N LYS A 492 23.52 -16.03 24.03
CA LYS A 492 24.45 -17.02 23.47
C LYS A 492 23.97 -17.56 22.14
N VAL A 493 22.65 -17.82 22.00
CA VAL A 493 22.05 -18.31 20.75
C VAL A 493 22.06 -17.22 19.67
N VAL A 494 21.73 -15.98 20.04
CA VAL A 494 21.83 -14.83 19.11
C VAL A 494 23.25 -14.68 18.57
N LYS A 495 24.26 -14.76 19.44
CA LYS A 495 25.65 -14.69 19.01
C LYS A 495 26.05 -15.84 18.08
N GLN A 496 25.51 -17.04 18.28
CA GLN A 496 25.72 -18.17 17.36
C GLN A 496 25.13 -17.89 15.97
N LEU A 497 23.97 -17.20 15.89
CA LEU A 497 23.39 -16.78 14.62
C LEU A 497 24.26 -15.71 13.93
N GLU A 498 24.73 -14.71 14.67
CA GLU A 498 25.64 -13.67 14.15
C GLU A 498 26.95 -14.24 13.66
N ASP A 499 27.53 -15.19 14.39
CA ASP A 499 28.75 -15.92 14.02
C ASP A 499 28.54 -16.88 12.84
N GLY A 500 27.29 -17.09 12.37
CA GLY A 500 26.95 -18.02 11.29
C GLY A 500 27.01 -19.51 11.66
N LYS A 501 27.05 -19.82 12.96
CA LYS A 501 26.96 -21.19 13.49
C LYS A 501 25.54 -21.75 13.39
N LEU A 502 24.53 -20.88 13.45
CA LEU A 502 23.14 -21.15 13.18
C LEU A 502 22.70 -20.45 11.88
N GLU A 503 21.70 -21.02 11.22
CA GLU A 503 21.03 -20.42 10.06
C GLU A 503 19.72 -19.75 10.48
N TYR A 504 18.97 -20.35 11.43
CA TYR A 504 17.70 -19.79 11.88
C TYR A 504 17.52 -19.90 13.40
N ILE A 505 16.86 -18.89 13.95
CA ILE A 505 16.22 -18.94 15.27
C ILE A 505 14.72 -18.96 15.04
N LEU A 506 14.03 -20.00 15.56
CA LEU A 506 12.58 -20.06 15.57
C LEU A 506 12.06 -19.45 16.87
N THR A 507 11.01 -18.64 16.81
CA THR A 507 10.58 -17.87 17.97
C THR A 507 9.08 -17.60 18.00
N VAL A 508 8.58 -17.33 19.22
CA VAL A 508 7.22 -16.85 19.47
C VAL A 508 7.33 -15.63 20.40
N ASP A 509 6.92 -14.46 19.93
CA ASP A 509 6.79 -13.18 20.67
C ASP A 509 8.03 -12.60 21.35
N ILE A 510 9.08 -13.39 21.67
CA ILE A 510 10.25 -12.88 22.41
C ILE A 510 11.11 -11.89 21.63
N PHE A 511 11.03 -11.88 20.31
CA PHE A 511 11.72 -10.92 19.44
C PHE A 511 10.82 -9.75 19.03
N ASN A 512 9.64 -9.62 19.57
CA ASN A 512 8.80 -8.42 19.35
C ASN A 512 9.44 -7.19 19.97
N GLU A 513 10.25 -7.36 21.04
CA GLU A 513 10.94 -6.27 21.75
C GLU A 513 12.36 -6.65 22.22
N GLY A 514 13.28 -5.67 22.15
CA GLY A 514 14.50 -5.66 22.94
C GLY A 514 15.71 -6.48 22.49
N ILE A 515 15.63 -7.32 21.48
CA ILE A 515 16.78 -8.00 20.89
C ILE A 515 17.05 -7.44 19.49
N ASP A 516 18.29 -7.02 19.28
CA ASP A 516 18.74 -6.39 18.04
C ASP A 516 19.76 -7.30 17.35
N ILE A 517 19.44 -7.76 16.15
CA ILE A 517 20.31 -8.59 15.33
C ILE A 517 20.46 -7.94 13.95
N PRO A 518 21.34 -6.94 13.80
CA PRO A 518 21.49 -6.20 12.53
C PRO A 518 21.86 -7.07 11.33
N SER A 519 22.50 -8.21 11.57
CA SER A 519 22.94 -9.15 10.55
C SER A 519 21.85 -10.03 9.96
N VAL A 520 20.63 -10.02 10.50
CA VAL A 520 19.48 -10.77 9.96
C VAL A 520 19.19 -10.34 8.53
N ASN A 521 19.14 -11.32 7.61
CA ASN A 521 18.92 -11.11 6.18
C ASN A 521 17.73 -11.91 5.62
N GLN A 522 17.07 -12.73 6.46
CA GLN A 522 15.81 -13.38 6.11
C GLN A 522 14.86 -13.39 7.30
N VAL A 523 13.60 -13.08 7.05
CA VAL A 523 12.51 -13.18 8.04
C VAL A 523 11.41 -14.06 7.45
N VAL A 524 11.01 -15.08 8.17
CA VAL A 524 9.95 -16.02 7.75
C VAL A 524 8.80 -15.94 8.74
N MET A 525 7.60 -15.71 8.24
CA MET A 525 6.39 -15.60 9.04
C MET A 525 5.49 -16.80 8.78
N LEU A 526 5.32 -17.66 9.79
CA LEU A 526 4.49 -18.88 9.75
C LEU A 526 3.21 -18.72 10.59
N ARG A 527 2.95 -17.52 11.06
CA ARG A 527 1.85 -17.24 11.97
C ARG A 527 0.87 -16.23 11.40
N ASN A 528 -0.39 -16.35 11.84
CA ASN A 528 -1.40 -15.34 11.57
C ASN A 528 -0.99 -13.97 12.13
N THR A 529 -1.12 -12.94 11.33
CA THR A 529 -0.94 -11.54 11.74
C THR A 529 -2.09 -11.13 12.66
N GLN A 530 -1.81 -10.94 13.95
CA GLN A 530 -2.82 -10.52 14.92
C GLN A 530 -2.94 -9.01 15.06
N SER A 531 -1.89 -8.28 14.68
CA SER A 531 -1.81 -6.83 14.74
C SER A 531 -0.81 -6.32 13.71
N SER A 532 -1.17 -5.26 13.00
CA SER A 532 -0.25 -4.57 12.08
C SER A 532 0.99 -4.03 12.80
N ILE A 533 0.85 -3.60 14.06
CA ILE A 533 1.96 -3.13 14.90
C ILE A 533 2.97 -4.25 15.15
N ILE A 534 2.50 -5.43 15.58
CA ILE A 534 3.37 -6.60 15.83
C ILE A 534 4.06 -7.03 14.54
N PHE A 535 3.34 -7.04 13.41
CA PHE A 535 3.89 -7.37 12.10
C PHE A 535 5.04 -6.42 11.73
N VAL A 536 4.81 -5.10 11.83
CA VAL A 536 5.83 -4.07 11.57
C VAL A 536 7.03 -4.19 12.53
N GLN A 537 6.79 -4.49 13.80
CA GLN A 537 7.87 -4.69 14.78
C GLN A 537 8.75 -5.90 14.45
N GLN A 538 8.15 -7.00 13.96
CA GLN A 538 8.87 -8.20 13.53
C GLN A 538 9.67 -7.94 12.26
N LEU A 539 9.07 -7.25 11.27
CA LEU A 539 9.78 -6.78 10.09
C LEU A 539 10.99 -5.92 10.48
N GLY A 540 10.77 -4.93 11.36
CA GLY A 540 11.78 -3.98 11.79
C GLY A 540 13.04 -4.61 12.41
N ARG A 541 12.98 -5.84 12.92
CA ARG A 541 14.16 -6.56 13.44
C ARG A 541 15.19 -6.87 12.35
N GLY A 542 14.74 -7.14 11.13
CA GLY A 542 15.61 -7.33 9.97
C GLY A 542 16.03 -6.05 9.26
N LEU A 543 15.36 -4.92 9.50
CA LEU A 543 15.52 -3.74 8.65
C LEU A 543 16.66 -2.79 9.06
N ARG A 544 17.50 -3.14 10.03
CA ARG A 544 18.70 -2.33 10.31
C ARG A 544 19.74 -2.50 9.23
N LYS A 545 20.36 -1.38 8.82
CA LYS A 545 21.49 -1.40 7.88
C LYS A 545 22.67 -2.16 8.49
N HIS A 546 23.27 -3.03 7.70
CA HIS A 546 24.46 -3.79 8.08
C HIS A 546 25.34 -4.08 6.87
N LYS A 547 26.67 -4.06 7.03
CA LYS A 547 27.64 -4.27 5.93
C LYS A 547 27.50 -5.62 5.22
N SER A 548 26.88 -6.63 5.88
CA SER A 548 26.74 -7.97 5.31
C SER A 548 25.48 -8.17 4.47
N LYS A 549 24.64 -7.15 4.26
CA LYS A 549 23.40 -7.30 3.51
C LYS A 549 23.00 -6.02 2.77
N ASP A 550 22.48 -6.18 1.58
CA ASP A 550 21.93 -5.10 0.75
C ASP A 550 20.41 -4.95 0.97
N TYR A 551 19.73 -6.05 1.26
CA TYR A 551 18.30 -6.09 1.58
C TYR A 551 17.99 -7.27 2.49
N VAL A 552 16.77 -7.27 3.04
CA VAL A 552 16.21 -8.39 3.81
C VAL A 552 15.16 -9.09 2.98
N THR A 553 15.22 -10.42 2.89
CA THR A 553 14.16 -11.23 2.31
C THR A 553 13.11 -11.52 3.37
N ILE A 554 11.85 -11.20 3.10
CA ILE A 554 10.72 -11.50 3.97
C ILE A 554 9.81 -12.47 3.25
N ILE A 555 9.53 -13.61 3.88
CA ILE A 555 8.66 -14.65 3.34
C ILE A 555 7.50 -14.82 4.31
N ASP A 556 6.30 -14.46 3.88
CA ASP A 556 5.09 -14.53 4.69
C ASP A 556 4.15 -15.60 4.13
N PHE A 557 3.92 -16.66 4.93
CA PHE A 557 3.07 -17.78 4.56
C PHE A 557 1.60 -17.45 4.85
N ILE A 558 0.88 -17.13 3.80
CA ILE A 558 -0.49 -16.66 3.84
C ILE A 558 -1.45 -17.85 3.72
N GLY A 559 -2.02 -18.24 4.85
CA GLY A 559 -3.09 -19.23 4.94
C GLY A 559 -4.48 -18.59 4.83
N ASN A 560 -5.51 -19.36 5.18
CA ASN A 560 -6.89 -18.87 5.22
C ASN A 560 -7.21 -18.15 6.55
N TYR A 561 -6.47 -17.10 6.86
CA TYR A 561 -6.62 -16.35 8.10
C TYR A 561 -7.60 -15.18 7.97
N LYS A 562 -8.45 -14.98 8.98
CA LYS A 562 -9.41 -13.87 9.03
C LYS A 562 -8.73 -12.49 9.03
N ASN A 563 -7.54 -12.41 9.62
CA ASN A 563 -6.81 -11.16 9.81
C ASN A 563 -5.84 -10.81 8.67
N ASN A 564 -5.87 -11.52 7.53
CA ASN A 564 -5.01 -11.20 6.38
C ASN A 564 -5.19 -9.76 5.87
N TYR A 565 -6.35 -9.13 6.12
CA TYR A 565 -6.59 -7.71 5.81
C TYR A 565 -5.63 -6.75 6.54
N LEU A 566 -4.97 -7.19 7.62
CA LEU A 566 -3.97 -6.40 8.35
C LEU A 566 -2.63 -6.31 7.61
N ILE A 567 -2.35 -7.22 6.67
CA ILE A 567 -1.10 -7.24 5.90
C ILE A 567 -0.92 -5.97 5.07
N PRO A 568 -1.87 -5.54 4.21
CA PRO A 568 -1.75 -4.28 3.49
C PRO A 568 -1.66 -3.07 4.44
N ILE A 569 -2.43 -3.04 5.53
CA ILE A 569 -2.34 -1.96 6.53
C ILE A 569 -0.91 -1.84 7.08
N ALA A 570 -0.28 -2.96 7.41
CA ALA A 570 1.06 -2.98 7.96
C ALA A 570 2.14 -2.61 6.93
N LEU A 571 2.00 -3.08 5.68
CA LEU A 571 2.98 -2.87 4.62
C LEU A 571 2.89 -1.48 3.99
N PHE A 572 1.67 -0.97 3.76
CA PHE A 572 1.45 0.31 3.08
C PHE A 572 1.13 1.46 4.04
N GLY A 573 0.81 1.15 5.31
CA GLY A 573 0.58 2.16 6.36
C GLY A 573 -0.80 2.81 6.32
N ASP A 574 -1.68 2.43 5.40
CA ASP A 574 -3.04 2.97 5.28
C ASP A 574 -3.90 2.55 6.47
N LYS A 575 -4.24 3.51 7.34
CA LYS A 575 -5.10 3.34 8.50
C LYS A 575 -6.56 3.73 8.23
N SER A 576 -6.91 4.06 7.00
CA SER A 576 -8.25 4.56 6.64
C SER A 576 -9.39 3.59 6.96
N MET A 577 -9.11 2.30 7.13
CA MET A 577 -10.09 1.21 7.23
C MET A 577 -11.03 1.16 6.02
N ASN A 578 -10.57 1.68 4.89
CA ASN A 578 -11.29 1.68 3.63
C ASN A 578 -10.90 0.45 2.79
N LYS A 579 -11.85 -0.47 2.60
CA LYS A 579 -11.63 -1.70 1.83
C LYS A 579 -11.15 -1.44 0.39
N ASP A 580 -11.63 -0.38 -0.23
CA ASP A 580 -11.30 -0.07 -1.63
C ASP A 580 -9.88 0.49 -1.76
N ASN A 581 -9.39 1.23 -0.76
CA ASN A 581 -7.99 1.63 -0.67
C ASN A 581 -7.08 0.40 -0.57
N TYR A 582 -7.37 -0.54 0.33
CA TYR A 582 -6.59 -1.77 0.50
C TYR A 582 -6.58 -2.62 -0.78
N ARG A 583 -7.73 -2.72 -1.48
CA ARG A 583 -7.80 -3.43 -2.77
C ARG A 583 -6.96 -2.73 -3.83
N ARG A 584 -6.95 -1.39 -3.86
CA ARG A 584 -6.13 -0.60 -4.80
C ARG A 584 -4.65 -0.80 -4.55
N GLU A 585 -4.18 -0.69 -3.31
CA GLU A 585 -2.78 -0.91 -2.93
C GLU A 585 -2.27 -2.31 -3.27
N LEU A 586 -3.09 -3.33 -3.04
CA LEU A 586 -2.75 -4.71 -3.41
C LEU A 586 -2.71 -4.94 -4.93
N ARG A 587 -3.49 -4.18 -5.71
CA ARG A 587 -3.48 -4.25 -7.17
C ARG A 587 -2.24 -3.59 -7.77
N GLU A 588 -1.75 -2.52 -7.15
CA GLU A 588 -0.63 -1.72 -7.61
C GLU A 588 0.65 -2.04 -6.81
N PRO A 589 1.30 -3.20 -7.07
CA PRO A 589 2.55 -3.53 -6.41
C PRO A 589 3.63 -2.51 -6.78
N ASN A 590 4.53 -2.19 -5.84
CA ASN A 590 5.68 -1.28 -6.01
C ASN A 590 5.44 0.20 -5.67
N ILE A 591 4.50 0.51 -4.78
CA ILE A 591 4.32 1.87 -4.25
C ILE A 591 5.50 2.31 -3.37
N LEU A 592 6.25 1.36 -2.79
CA LEU A 592 7.36 1.65 -1.88
C LEU A 592 8.63 2.09 -2.63
N SER A 593 9.35 3.06 -2.08
CA SER A 593 10.55 3.65 -2.71
C SER A 593 11.81 2.77 -2.58
N GLY A 594 12.82 3.03 -3.38
CA GLY A 594 14.12 2.37 -3.32
C GLY A 594 14.08 0.88 -3.69
N LEU A 595 14.92 0.06 -3.06
CA LEU A 595 15.00 -1.39 -3.22
C LEU A 595 13.80 -2.16 -2.66
N THR A 596 12.98 -1.52 -1.83
CA THR A 596 11.84 -2.17 -1.19
C THR A 596 10.79 -2.54 -2.23
N THR A 597 10.43 -3.83 -2.26
CA THR A 597 9.37 -4.37 -3.11
C THR A 597 8.45 -5.28 -2.31
N VAL A 598 7.17 -5.23 -2.66
CA VAL A 598 6.14 -6.11 -2.10
C VAL A 598 5.52 -6.89 -3.25
N THR A 599 5.59 -8.20 -3.18
CA THR A 599 5.01 -9.09 -4.17
C THR A 599 4.25 -10.23 -3.50
N PHE A 600 3.20 -10.70 -4.16
CA PHE A 600 2.39 -11.81 -3.68
C PHE A 600 2.29 -12.86 -4.78
N GLU A 601 2.35 -14.14 -4.41
CA GLU A 601 1.86 -15.22 -5.25
C GLU A 601 0.35 -15.05 -5.44
N GLU A 602 -0.17 -15.39 -6.61
CA GLU A 602 -1.56 -15.12 -7.00
C GLU A 602 -2.59 -15.63 -5.98
N VAL A 603 -2.43 -16.88 -5.56
CA VAL A 603 -3.32 -17.50 -4.56
C VAL A 603 -3.23 -16.82 -3.20
N ALA A 604 -2.05 -16.39 -2.77
CA ALA A 604 -1.87 -15.64 -1.51
C ALA A 604 -2.60 -14.30 -1.56
N LYS A 605 -2.52 -13.61 -2.70
CA LYS A 605 -3.22 -12.34 -2.95
C LYS A 605 -4.75 -12.51 -2.88
N GLU A 606 -5.28 -13.58 -3.45
CA GLU A 606 -6.70 -13.91 -3.38
C GLU A 606 -7.18 -14.13 -1.93
N GLN A 607 -6.38 -14.79 -1.08
CA GLN A 607 -6.72 -14.96 0.34
C GLN A 607 -6.81 -13.63 1.08
N ILE A 608 -5.94 -12.66 0.74
CA ILE A 608 -6.01 -11.31 1.32
C ILE A 608 -7.27 -10.59 0.84
N PHE A 609 -7.61 -10.62 -0.45
CA PHE A 609 -8.84 -10.03 -0.97
C PHE A 609 -10.08 -10.63 -0.31
N LYS A 610 -10.14 -11.96 -0.16
CA LYS A 610 -11.21 -12.64 0.55
C LYS A 610 -11.34 -12.18 2.01
N SER A 611 -10.22 -12.03 2.71
CA SER A 611 -10.20 -11.51 4.07
C SER A 611 -10.73 -10.06 4.14
N ILE A 612 -10.30 -9.17 3.22
CA ILE A 612 -10.81 -7.79 3.13
C ILE A 612 -12.32 -7.77 2.90
N THR A 613 -12.81 -8.58 1.97
CA THR A 613 -14.24 -8.67 1.63
C THR A 613 -15.07 -9.10 2.84
N ASN A 614 -14.65 -10.15 3.54
CA ASN A 614 -15.39 -10.76 4.64
C ASN A 614 -15.31 -10.01 5.98
N THR A 615 -14.34 -9.09 6.15
CA THR A 615 -14.15 -8.38 7.41
C THR A 615 -15.09 -7.19 7.52
N VAL A 616 -15.70 -7.00 8.70
CA VAL A 616 -16.50 -5.80 9.03
C VAL A 616 -15.58 -4.78 9.68
N LEU A 617 -15.08 -3.83 8.88
CA LEU A 617 -14.15 -2.79 9.33
C LEU A 617 -14.83 -1.67 10.13
N SER A 618 -16.15 -1.57 10.08
CA SER A 618 -16.96 -0.65 10.89
C SER A 618 -17.45 -1.26 12.21
N ASN A 619 -16.79 -2.32 12.72
CA ASN A 619 -17.15 -2.87 14.02
C ASN A 619 -16.76 -1.93 15.17
N MET A 620 -17.53 -1.98 16.28
CA MET A 620 -17.39 -1.04 17.38
C MET A 620 -15.98 -0.98 17.98
N LYS A 621 -15.27 -2.12 18.03
CA LYS A 621 -13.90 -2.16 18.57
C LYS A 621 -12.93 -1.34 17.72
N ILE A 622 -12.93 -1.55 16.38
CA ILE A 622 -12.07 -0.79 15.45
C ILE A 622 -12.36 0.71 15.55
N LEU A 623 -13.66 1.07 15.59
CA LEU A 623 -14.09 2.47 15.69
C LEU A 623 -13.64 3.10 17.03
N THR A 624 -13.78 2.36 18.15
CA THR A 624 -13.32 2.81 19.47
C THR A 624 -11.81 3.01 19.49
N ASP A 625 -11.07 2.02 19.00
CA ASP A 625 -9.60 2.07 18.99
C ASP A 625 -9.11 3.27 18.16
N ALA A 626 -9.65 3.46 16.95
CA ALA A 626 -9.28 4.57 16.06
C ALA A 626 -9.61 5.95 16.67
N TYR A 627 -10.80 6.10 17.28
CA TYR A 627 -11.21 7.34 17.94
C TYR A 627 -10.32 7.65 19.15
N THR A 628 -10.11 6.66 20.03
CA THR A 628 -9.34 6.82 21.26
C THR A 628 -7.85 7.10 20.96
N ASP A 629 -7.29 6.43 19.95
CA ASP A 629 -5.90 6.69 19.54
C ASP A 629 -5.70 8.13 19.09
N LEU A 630 -6.66 8.66 18.31
CA LEU A 630 -6.58 10.05 17.84
C LEU A 630 -6.87 11.06 18.96
N GLU A 631 -7.88 10.80 19.82
CA GLU A 631 -8.15 11.62 21.01
C GLU A 631 -6.93 11.69 21.93
N ASN A 632 -6.28 10.54 22.16
CA ASN A 632 -5.04 10.45 22.93
C ASN A 632 -3.90 11.25 22.29
N LYS A 633 -3.78 11.24 20.97
CA LYS A 633 -2.74 11.99 20.23
C LYS A 633 -2.97 13.51 20.30
N LEU A 634 -4.23 13.93 20.20
CA LEU A 634 -4.60 15.36 20.13
C LEU A 634 -4.79 16.02 21.51
N GLY A 635 -5.08 15.24 22.56
CA GLY A 635 -5.47 15.74 23.89
C GLY A 635 -6.80 16.50 23.92
N ARG A 636 -7.62 16.33 22.88
CA ARG A 636 -8.95 16.93 22.75
C ARG A 636 -9.86 16.01 21.93
N THR A 637 -11.13 16.25 21.98
CA THR A 637 -12.11 15.59 21.11
C THR A 637 -11.67 15.73 19.64
N PRO A 638 -11.43 14.62 18.91
CA PRO A 638 -11.11 14.67 17.49
C PRO A 638 -12.30 15.15 16.68
N MET A 639 -12.04 15.86 15.60
CA MET A 639 -13.04 16.26 14.60
C MET A 639 -12.89 15.36 13.36
N LEU A 640 -13.87 15.37 12.44
CA LEU A 640 -13.81 14.57 11.20
C LEU A 640 -12.57 14.91 10.37
N ILE A 641 -12.23 16.19 10.28
CA ILE A 641 -11.04 16.65 9.56
C ILE A 641 -9.74 16.15 10.21
N ASP A 642 -9.70 16.00 11.55
CA ASP A 642 -8.53 15.46 12.22
C ASP A 642 -8.24 14.01 11.81
N HIS A 643 -9.28 13.18 11.63
CA HIS A 643 -9.11 11.80 11.16
C HIS A 643 -8.43 11.74 9.77
N LEU A 644 -8.72 12.70 8.90
CA LEU A 644 -8.14 12.79 7.55
C LEU A 644 -6.71 13.35 7.56
N THR A 645 -6.45 14.37 8.38
CA THR A 645 -5.16 15.08 8.41
C THR A 645 -4.08 14.36 9.22
N PHE A 646 -4.47 13.47 10.14
CA PHE A 646 -3.55 12.69 10.98
C PHE A 646 -3.46 11.20 10.61
N ASP A 647 -3.81 10.84 9.36
CA ASP A 647 -3.75 9.47 8.86
C ASP A 647 -4.41 8.46 9.81
N ASN A 648 -5.65 8.73 10.19
CA ASN A 648 -6.46 7.86 11.01
C ASN A 648 -7.55 7.17 10.15
N ILE A 649 -8.63 6.72 10.76
CA ILE A 649 -9.75 6.10 10.05
C ILE A 649 -10.42 7.08 9.08
N ASP A 650 -10.86 6.62 7.89
CA ASP A 650 -11.73 7.44 7.03
C ASP A 650 -13.04 7.72 7.77
N PRO A 651 -13.41 9.00 7.97
CA PRO A 651 -14.61 9.35 8.73
C PRO A 651 -15.90 8.66 8.26
N ILE A 652 -16.01 8.31 6.98
CA ILE A 652 -17.18 7.60 6.43
C ILE A 652 -17.38 6.24 7.11
N VAL A 653 -16.31 5.59 7.57
CA VAL A 653 -16.37 4.26 8.19
C VAL A 653 -17.20 4.27 9.48
N PHE A 654 -17.22 5.39 10.22
CA PHE A 654 -18.10 5.53 11.38
C PHE A 654 -19.58 5.35 10.98
N PHE A 655 -19.98 5.93 9.86
CA PHE A 655 -21.35 5.95 9.37
C PHE A 655 -21.76 4.69 8.61
N ASN A 656 -20.82 3.80 8.33
CA ASN A 656 -21.09 2.42 7.91
C ASN A 656 -21.58 1.53 9.07
N ASN A 657 -21.50 2.02 10.31
CA ASN A 657 -22.11 1.40 11.48
C ASN A 657 -23.47 2.04 11.74
N ASN A 658 -24.52 1.24 11.76
CA ASN A 658 -25.91 1.71 11.95
C ASN A 658 -26.18 2.42 13.30
N SER A 659 -25.23 2.39 14.24
CA SER A 659 -25.35 3.07 15.53
C SER A 659 -25.16 4.58 15.43
N PHE A 660 -24.58 5.09 14.33
CA PHE A 660 -24.22 6.50 14.18
C PHE A 660 -24.94 7.13 12.98
N LYS A 661 -25.65 8.22 13.21
CA LYS A 661 -26.33 9.01 12.17
C LYS A 661 -25.51 10.24 11.77
N ASN A 662 -24.77 10.80 12.70
CA ASN A 662 -23.88 11.94 12.52
C ASN A 662 -22.73 11.89 13.53
N TYR A 663 -21.82 12.84 13.47
CA TYR A 663 -20.61 12.78 14.30
C TYR A 663 -20.84 13.10 15.78
N ALA A 664 -21.97 13.75 16.15
CA ALA A 664 -22.34 13.91 17.54
C ALA A 664 -22.58 12.56 18.22
N ASP A 665 -23.20 11.60 17.52
CA ASP A 665 -23.41 10.24 18.04
C ASP A 665 -22.07 9.54 18.34
N VAL A 666 -21.07 9.75 17.48
CA VAL A 666 -19.71 9.20 17.65
C VAL A 666 -19.05 9.78 18.89
N ILE A 667 -19.06 11.11 19.03
CA ILE A 667 -18.50 11.80 20.19
C ILE A 667 -19.21 11.36 21.46
N ASN A 668 -20.55 11.35 21.50
CA ASN A 668 -21.34 10.92 22.65
C ASN A 668 -21.06 9.45 23.05
N LYS A 669 -20.66 8.62 22.08
CA LYS A 669 -20.38 7.21 22.34
C LYS A 669 -18.97 7.00 22.90
N PHE A 670 -17.97 7.72 22.39
CA PHE A 670 -16.55 7.43 22.65
C PHE A 670 -15.84 8.44 23.55
N SER A 671 -16.34 9.69 23.61
CA SER A 671 -15.79 10.74 24.46
C SER A 671 -16.57 10.88 25.78
N ASN A 672 -15.94 11.52 26.77
CA ASN A 672 -16.62 11.94 28.00
C ASN A 672 -17.44 13.23 27.81
N LYS A 673 -17.45 13.82 26.60
CA LYS A 673 -18.21 15.03 26.26
C LYS A 673 -19.61 14.62 25.80
N ALA A 674 -20.64 15.21 26.43
CA ALA A 674 -22.01 15.06 25.95
C ALA A 674 -22.36 16.23 25.01
N ILE A 675 -22.74 15.91 23.77
CA ILE A 675 -23.24 16.88 22.80
C ILE A 675 -24.78 16.74 22.74
N GLU A 676 -25.46 17.81 23.05
CA GLU A 676 -26.91 17.87 22.97
C GLU A 676 -27.35 18.60 21.70
N LEU A 677 -28.10 17.91 20.86
CA LEU A 677 -28.68 18.43 19.63
C LEU A 677 -30.19 18.25 19.67
N THR A 678 -30.89 19.18 19.11
CA THR A 678 -32.33 18.97 18.78
C THR A 678 -32.47 17.95 17.67
N ASP A 679 -33.67 17.36 17.54
CA ASP A 679 -33.94 16.41 16.43
C ASP A 679 -33.69 17.05 15.07
N THR A 680 -34.02 18.32 14.90
CA THR A 680 -33.84 19.08 13.65
C THR A 680 -32.34 19.27 13.35
N GLU A 681 -31.53 19.69 14.33
CA GLU A 681 -30.10 19.82 14.20
C GLU A 681 -29.42 18.47 13.84
N SER A 682 -29.84 17.40 14.53
CA SER A 682 -29.35 16.06 14.26
C SER A 682 -29.69 15.58 12.84
N ASN A 683 -30.91 15.90 12.35
CA ASN A 683 -31.32 15.56 10.98
C ASN A 683 -30.51 16.30 9.92
N TRP A 684 -30.25 17.60 10.07
CA TRP A 684 -29.40 18.35 9.12
C TRP A 684 -27.96 17.86 9.13
N LEU A 685 -27.36 17.62 10.31
CA LEU A 685 -26.03 17.03 10.39
C LEU A 685 -25.99 15.65 9.73
N SER A 686 -27.01 14.83 9.93
CA SER A 686 -27.13 13.52 9.27
C SER A 686 -27.21 13.67 7.75
N PHE A 687 -28.01 14.61 7.26
CA PHE A 687 -28.13 14.88 5.83
C PHE A 687 -26.77 15.26 5.20
N ILE A 688 -26.08 16.26 5.75
CA ILE A 688 -24.77 16.69 5.17
C ILE A 688 -23.69 15.63 5.36
N THR A 689 -23.75 14.83 6.42
CA THR A 689 -22.84 13.70 6.64
C THR A 689 -22.98 12.64 5.54
N PHE A 690 -24.19 12.18 5.25
CA PHE A 690 -24.39 11.14 4.26
C PHE A 690 -24.28 11.63 2.81
N GLU A 691 -24.66 12.89 2.52
CA GLU A 691 -24.69 13.42 1.17
C GLU A 691 -23.42 14.12 0.73
N LEU A 692 -22.71 14.77 1.65
CA LEU A 692 -21.63 15.71 1.31
C LEU A 692 -20.27 15.29 1.85
N LEU A 693 -20.19 14.65 3.02
CA LEU A 693 -18.92 14.17 3.58
C LEU A 693 -18.11 13.26 2.63
N PRO A 694 -18.74 12.39 1.77
CA PRO A 694 -18.00 11.61 0.79
C PRO A 694 -17.17 12.43 -0.21
N GLY A 695 -17.42 13.74 -0.35
CA GLY A 695 -16.62 14.65 -1.16
C GLY A 695 -16.73 14.45 -2.67
N LYS A 696 -17.76 13.77 -3.18
CA LYS A 696 -17.87 13.39 -4.60
C LYS A 696 -18.24 14.56 -5.53
N ARG A 697 -18.74 15.70 -5.00
CA ARG A 697 -18.95 16.95 -5.73
C ARG A 697 -18.70 18.16 -4.84
N LYS A 698 -17.82 19.05 -5.28
CA LYS A 698 -17.34 20.21 -4.52
C LYS A 698 -18.38 21.35 -4.43
N HIS A 699 -19.31 21.42 -5.38
CA HIS A 699 -20.22 22.55 -5.55
C HIS A 699 -21.10 22.81 -4.33
N GLU A 700 -21.77 21.79 -3.77
CA GLU A 700 -22.62 21.92 -2.58
C GLU A 700 -21.83 22.40 -1.37
N LEU A 701 -20.61 21.86 -1.19
CA LEU A 701 -19.74 22.19 -0.07
C LEU A 701 -19.30 23.66 -0.11
N LEU A 702 -18.91 24.16 -1.27
CA LEU A 702 -18.56 25.58 -1.47
C LEU A 702 -19.75 26.51 -1.28
N LEU A 703 -20.94 26.10 -1.76
CA LEU A 703 -22.15 26.89 -1.53
C LEU A 703 -22.47 27.01 -0.05
N LEU A 704 -22.43 25.90 0.70
CA LEU A 704 -22.68 25.90 2.14
C LEU A 704 -21.60 26.65 2.91
N GLN A 705 -20.32 26.54 2.53
CA GLN A 705 -19.24 27.31 3.14
C GLN A 705 -19.48 28.82 3.09
N GLU A 706 -20.02 29.34 1.98
CA GLU A 706 -20.37 30.76 1.86
C GLU A 706 -21.66 31.13 2.58
N LEU A 707 -22.65 30.24 2.54
CA LEU A 707 -23.93 30.47 3.23
C LEU A 707 -23.78 30.50 4.75
N ILE A 708 -22.89 29.73 5.33
CA ILE A 708 -22.58 29.80 6.77
C ILE A 708 -22.04 31.19 7.17
N LYS A 709 -21.26 31.82 6.28
CA LYS A 709 -20.65 33.15 6.56
C LYS A 709 -21.65 34.30 6.46
N LYS A 710 -22.63 34.17 5.55
CA LYS A 710 -23.47 35.33 5.14
C LYS A 710 -24.98 35.10 5.23
N GLY A 711 -25.43 33.86 5.46
CA GLY A 711 -26.85 33.47 5.43
C GLY A 711 -27.44 33.37 4.02
N GLU A 712 -26.98 34.22 3.09
CA GLU A 712 -27.46 34.26 1.71
C GLU A 712 -26.35 34.63 0.71
N ILE A 713 -26.50 34.17 -0.54
CA ILE A 713 -25.57 34.46 -1.64
C ILE A 713 -26.33 34.51 -2.98
N SER A 714 -26.05 35.49 -3.83
CA SER A 714 -26.61 35.54 -5.18
C SER A 714 -26.03 34.42 -6.06
N LYS A 715 -26.84 33.90 -7.01
CA LYS A 715 -26.41 32.91 -8.02
C LYS A 715 -25.17 33.40 -8.78
N ASP A 716 -25.10 34.68 -9.18
CA ASP A 716 -23.96 35.24 -9.91
C ASP A 716 -22.67 35.23 -9.07
N LYS A 717 -22.76 35.50 -7.75
CA LYS A 717 -21.59 35.39 -6.87
C LYS A 717 -21.15 33.96 -6.70
N PHE A 718 -22.07 33.04 -6.59
CA PHE A 718 -21.75 31.61 -6.50
C PHE A 718 -21.07 31.12 -7.79
N ILE A 719 -21.57 31.50 -8.97
CA ILE A 719 -20.94 31.19 -10.25
C ILE A 719 -19.49 31.69 -10.28
N LYS A 720 -19.21 32.96 -9.85
CA LYS A 720 -17.84 33.48 -9.77
C LYS A 720 -16.92 32.66 -8.86
N ILE A 721 -17.44 32.12 -7.74
CA ILE A 721 -16.67 31.25 -6.87
C ILE A 721 -16.30 29.95 -7.60
N LEU A 722 -17.28 29.35 -8.31
CA LEU A 722 -17.04 28.14 -9.09
C LEU A 722 -16.01 28.35 -10.20
N GLU A 723 -16.05 29.52 -10.89
CA GLU A 723 -15.07 29.93 -11.91
C GLU A 723 -13.66 30.05 -11.31
N THR A 724 -13.56 30.68 -10.12
CA THR A 724 -12.28 30.82 -9.40
C THR A 724 -11.68 29.46 -9.03
N GLU A 725 -12.54 28.52 -8.64
CA GLU A 725 -12.18 27.13 -8.30
C GLU A 725 -12.05 26.23 -9.55
N GLN A 726 -12.15 26.77 -10.75
CA GLN A 726 -12.11 26.07 -12.03
C GLN A 726 -13.15 24.95 -12.17
N LEU A 727 -14.32 25.14 -11.56
CA LEU A 727 -15.42 24.17 -11.56
C LEU A 727 -16.46 24.55 -12.64
N SER A 728 -17.18 23.55 -13.11
CA SER A 728 -18.23 23.74 -14.12
C SER A 728 -19.39 24.58 -13.60
N THR A 729 -19.80 25.57 -14.39
CA THR A 729 -20.92 26.47 -14.10
C THR A 729 -22.18 26.20 -14.93
N LYS A 730 -22.27 25.02 -15.57
CA LYS A 730 -23.44 24.63 -16.38
C LYS A 730 -24.73 24.68 -15.54
N ASP A 731 -25.79 25.24 -16.12
CA ASP A 731 -27.08 25.38 -15.45
C ASP A 731 -27.69 24.08 -14.96
N SER A 732 -27.41 22.97 -15.64
CA SER A 732 -27.81 21.63 -15.18
C SER A 732 -27.19 21.24 -13.83
N ILE A 733 -25.90 21.56 -13.64
CA ILE A 733 -25.19 21.29 -12.39
C ILE A 733 -25.69 22.22 -11.29
N ILE A 734 -25.82 23.53 -11.58
CA ILE A 734 -26.33 24.52 -10.65
C ILE A 734 -27.75 24.16 -10.16
N SER A 735 -28.60 23.67 -11.06
CA SER A 735 -29.93 23.19 -10.73
C SER A 735 -29.90 21.91 -9.88
N SER A 736 -29.00 21.00 -10.19
CA SER A 736 -28.81 19.77 -9.40
C SER A 736 -28.31 20.06 -7.97
N VAL A 737 -27.36 20.99 -7.80
CA VAL A 737 -26.88 21.47 -6.49
C VAL A 737 -28.06 21.98 -5.64
N LYS A 738 -28.88 22.84 -6.24
CA LYS A 738 -30.12 23.33 -5.59
C LYS A 738 -31.05 22.18 -5.21
N ASN A 739 -31.28 21.22 -6.09
CA ASN A 739 -32.21 20.12 -5.84
C ASN A 739 -31.71 19.21 -4.70
N VAL A 740 -30.39 18.97 -4.59
CA VAL A 740 -29.81 18.20 -3.48
C VAL A 740 -30.03 18.95 -2.16
N LEU A 741 -29.62 20.22 -2.08
CA LEU A 741 -29.68 20.98 -0.83
C LEU A 741 -31.10 21.38 -0.41
N SER A 742 -32.06 21.38 -1.36
CA SER A 742 -33.48 21.58 -1.05
C SER A 742 -34.24 20.27 -0.81
N LEU A 743 -33.54 19.12 -0.69
CA LEU A 743 -34.09 17.78 -0.50
C LEU A 743 -34.97 17.28 -1.68
N GLN A 744 -35.11 18.05 -2.78
CA GLN A 744 -35.93 17.67 -3.95
C GLN A 744 -35.39 16.46 -4.70
N PHE A 745 -34.05 16.28 -4.64
CA PHE A 745 -33.38 15.12 -5.22
C PHE A 745 -33.73 13.82 -4.50
N LEU A 746 -34.01 13.87 -3.19
CA LEU A 746 -34.21 12.71 -2.34
C LEU A 746 -35.51 11.98 -2.60
N LYS A 747 -35.57 10.67 -2.33
CA LYS A 747 -36.78 9.88 -2.26
C LYS A 747 -37.61 10.27 -1.03
N SER A 748 -38.93 10.10 -1.10
CA SER A 748 -39.83 10.48 0.00
C SER A 748 -39.54 9.79 1.36
N GLN A 749 -39.00 8.58 1.33
CA GLN A 749 -38.58 7.87 2.55
C GLN A 749 -37.31 8.49 3.18
N GLU A 750 -36.42 9.00 2.37
CA GLU A 750 -35.15 9.63 2.82
C GLU A 750 -35.41 11.06 3.30
N VAL A 751 -36.32 11.78 2.62
CA VAL A 751 -36.80 13.07 3.13
C VAL A 751 -37.35 12.93 4.55
N LYS A 752 -38.12 11.87 4.83
CA LYS A 752 -38.58 11.58 6.19
C LYS A 752 -37.45 11.27 7.18
N LYS A 753 -36.36 10.65 6.71
CA LYS A 753 -35.20 10.32 7.55
C LYS A 753 -34.39 11.56 7.93
N PHE A 754 -34.24 12.52 7.01
CA PHE A 754 -33.43 13.73 7.20
C PHE A 754 -34.22 14.96 7.60
N GLY A 755 -35.58 14.86 7.81
CA GLY A 755 -36.47 15.98 8.02
C GLY A 755 -37.09 16.48 6.69
N THR A 756 -38.18 17.23 6.78
CA THR A 756 -38.93 17.71 5.62
C THR A 756 -38.54 19.09 5.15
N GLU A 757 -37.80 19.81 6.02
CA GLU A 757 -37.39 21.20 5.75
C GLU A 757 -36.10 21.28 4.91
N PRO A 758 -36.11 22.07 3.82
CA PRO A 758 -34.96 22.23 2.95
C PRO A 758 -33.83 22.93 3.70
N LEU A 759 -32.58 22.46 3.49
CA LEU A 759 -31.39 23.13 4.04
C LEU A 759 -31.12 24.48 3.35
N VAL A 760 -31.29 24.53 2.04
CA VAL A 760 -31.10 25.73 1.22
C VAL A 760 -32.28 25.92 0.28
N THR A 761 -32.75 27.16 0.15
CA THR A 761 -33.75 27.59 -0.85
C THR A 761 -33.11 28.52 -1.88
N LEU A 762 -33.72 28.59 -3.06
CA LEU A 762 -33.36 29.55 -4.12
C LEU A 762 -34.56 30.41 -4.45
N GLU A 763 -34.47 31.68 -4.10
CA GLU A 763 -35.53 32.68 -4.34
C GLU A 763 -34.94 33.88 -5.09
N LYS A 764 -35.61 34.26 -6.19
CA LYS A 764 -35.18 35.46 -7.02
C LYS A 764 -33.67 35.49 -7.31
N ASN A 765 -33.07 34.33 -7.66
CA ASN A 765 -31.61 34.19 -7.92
C ASN A 765 -30.71 34.39 -6.67
N VAL A 766 -31.27 34.24 -5.47
CA VAL A 766 -30.51 34.27 -4.22
C VAL A 766 -30.66 32.95 -3.51
N TYR A 767 -29.55 32.26 -3.23
CA TYR A 767 -29.50 31.12 -2.33
C TYR A 767 -29.60 31.59 -0.88
N LYS A 768 -30.47 31.03 -0.12
CA LYS A 768 -30.68 31.33 1.29
C LYS A 768 -30.57 30.06 2.12
N LEU A 769 -29.82 30.14 3.19
CA LEU A 769 -29.81 29.09 4.23
C LEU A 769 -31.13 29.15 4.99
N ASN A 770 -31.65 27.98 5.39
CA ASN A 770 -32.88 27.91 6.17
C ASN A 770 -32.75 28.76 7.45
N PRO A 771 -33.73 29.61 7.78
CA PRO A 771 -33.68 30.44 9.00
C PRO A 771 -33.47 29.66 10.29
N GLU A 772 -34.05 28.44 10.40
CA GLU A 772 -33.89 27.58 11.57
C GLU A 772 -32.45 27.05 11.67
N VAL A 773 -31.75 26.80 10.57
CA VAL A 773 -30.33 26.46 10.57
C VAL A 773 -29.50 27.63 11.06
N ILE A 774 -29.85 28.85 10.63
CA ILE A 774 -29.17 30.08 11.09
C ILE A 774 -29.37 30.24 12.60
N ASP A 775 -30.56 29.97 13.09
CA ASP A 775 -30.87 30.05 14.51
C ASP A 775 -30.11 28.96 15.32
N SER A 776 -30.01 27.75 14.75
CA SER A 776 -29.27 26.62 15.32
C SER A 776 -27.76 26.89 15.45
N PHE A 777 -27.20 27.85 14.71
CA PHE A 777 -25.81 28.27 14.91
C PHE A 777 -25.56 28.99 16.25
N LYS A 778 -26.58 29.27 17.03
CA LYS A 778 -26.45 29.66 18.45
C LYS A 778 -25.94 28.49 19.32
N ASN A 779 -26.22 27.24 18.90
CA ASN A 779 -25.63 26.05 19.49
C ASN A 779 -24.19 25.89 18.97
N SER A 780 -23.21 26.13 19.85
CA SER A 780 -21.78 26.10 19.49
C SER A 780 -21.32 24.73 18.99
N ASP A 781 -21.86 23.63 19.57
CA ASP A 781 -21.50 22.27 19.18
C ASP A 781 -22.10 21.93 17.82
N PHE A 782 -23.34 22.31 17.54
CA PHE A 782 -23.91 22.18 16.19
C PHE A 782 -23.09 22.93 15.15
N THR A 783 -22.73 24.18 15.43
CA THR A 783 -21.95 25.03 14.54
C THR A 783 -20.58 24.41 14.22
N LEU A 784 -19.91 23.88 15.25
CA LEU A 784 -18.61 23.25 15.11
C LEU A 784 -18.71 22.01 14.20
N LEU A 785 -19.65 21.11 14.51
CA LEU A 785 -19.84 19.88 13.76
C LEU A 785 -20.31 20.12 12.32
N PHE A 786 -21.17 21.12 12.10
CA PHE A 786 -21.63 21.46 10.77
C PHE A 786 -20.48 21.97 9.87
N LYS A 787 -19.59 22.81 10.40
CA LYS A 787 -18.40 23.29 9.70
C LYS A 787 -17.39 22.17 9.45
N ASP A 788 -17.22 21.29 10.42
CA ASP A 788 -16.29 20.16 10.32
C ASP A 788 -16.69 19.17 9.20
N VAL A 789 -17.99 18.85 9.06
CA VAL A 789 -18.46 18.02 7.94
C VAL A 789 -18.12 18.67 6.58
N ILE A 790 -18.28 19.99 6.46
CA ILE A 790 -17.97 20.71 5.21
C ILE A 790 -16.48 20.70 4.94
N GLU A 791 -15.64 20.97 5.95
CA GLU A 791 -14.19 20.99 5.83
C GLU A 791 -13.64 19.59 5.46
N ALA A 792 -14.10 18.56 6.16
CA ALA A 792 -13.75 17.17 5.85
C ALA A 792 -14.22 16.75 4.46
N GLY A 793 -15.44 17.13 4.06
CA GLY A 793 -15.96 16.91 2.71
C GLY A 793 -15.12 17.58 1.63
N LEU A 794 -14.73 18.84 1.84
CA LEU A 794 -13.84 19.59 0.93
C LEU A 794 -12.46 18.91 0.82
N TYR A 795 -11.90 18.45 1.92
CA TYR A 795 -10.65 17.69 1.91
C TYR A 795 -10.76 16.43 1.04
N LYS A 796 -11.85 15.68 1.18
CA LYS A 796 -12.08 14.45 0.40
C LYS A 796 -12.37 14.68 -1.08
N THR A 797 -12.70 15.92 -1.51
CA THR A 797 -12.86 16.20 -2.94
C THR A 797 -11.56 16.01 -3.74
N ASN A 798 -10.40 15.99 -3.08
CA ASN A 798 -9.12 15.69 -3.72
C ASN A 798 -9.04 14.26 -4.28
N ASP A 799 -9.85 13.32 -3.76
CA ASP A 799 -9.95 11.97 -4.28
C ASP A 799 -10.75 11.89 -5.59
N TYR A 800 -11.48 12.98 -5.94
CA TYR A 800 -12.38 13.07 -7.07
C TYR A 800 -12.09 14.32 -7.92
N PRO A 801 -10.93 14.37 -8.62
CA PRO A 801 -10.53 15.54 -9.42
C PRO A 801 -11.46 15.81 -10.60
N GLU A 802 -12.21 14.78 -11.05
CA GLU A 802 -13.19 14.86 -12.13
C GLU A 802 -14.59 14.50 -11.62
N ILE A 803 -15.64 14.83 -12.39
CA ILE A 803 -17.03 14.49 -12.07
C ILE A 803 -17.16 12.97 -11.85
N PHE A 804 -16.53 12.20 -12.74
CA PHE A 804 -16.34 10.77 -12.58
C PHE A 804 -14.85 10.45 -12.77
N THR A 805 -14.20 10.00 -11.73
CA THR A 805 -12.78 9.61 -11.75
C THR A 805 -12.67 8.11 -12.03
N ILE A 806 -11.97 7.71 -13.09
CA ILE A 806 -11.78 6.30 -13.47
C ILE A 806 -11.15 5.52 -12.31
N GLY A 807 -11.74 4.37 -11.99
CA GLY A 807 -11.29 3.49 -10.92
C GLY A 807 -11.78 3.84 -9.51
N GLN A 808 -12.49 4.96 -9.34
CA GLN A 808 -13.21 5.28 -8.11
C GLN A 808 -14.61 4.66 -8.10
N LYS A 809 -15.14 4.43 -6.89
CA LYS A 809 -16.47 3.82 -6.71
C LYS A 809 -17.56 4.86 -6.49
N TYR A 810 -18.72 4.56 -7.08
CA TYR A 810 -19.92 5.38 -6.98
C TYR A 810 -21.14 4.48 -6.73
N SER A 811 -22.00 4.89 -5.80
CA SER A 811 -23.33 4.29 -5.67
C SER A 811 -24.22 4.72 -6.84
N ARG A 812 -25.27 3.93 -7.14
CA ARG A 812 -26.28 4.35 -8.16
C ARG A 812 -26.83 5.74 -7.88
N ARG A 813 -27.00 6.08 -6.61
CA ARG A 813 -27.46 7.41 -6.17
C ARG A 813 -26.45 8.51 -6.49
N ASP A 814 -25.14 8.28 -6.21
CA ASP A 814 -24.11 9.24 -6.59
C ASP A 814 -24.10 9.48 -8.09
N VAL A 815 -24.27 8.42 -8.87
CA VAL A 815 -24.31 8.52 -10.33
C VAL A 815 -25.51 9.36 -10.78
N CYS A 816 -26.71 9.14 -10.27
CA CYS A 816 -27.87 9.99 -10.56
C CYS A 816 -27.62 11.46 -10.20
N LYS A 817 -27.03 11.72 -9.02
CA LYS A 817 -26.67 13.07 -8.55
C LYS A 817 -25.66 13.76 -9.49
N LEU A 818 -24.59 13.05 -9.83
CA LEU A 818 -23.49 13.60 -10.65
C LEU A 818 -23.87 13.76 -12.13
N LEU A 819 -24.79 12.93 -12.65
CA LEU A 819 -25.42 13.10 -13.96
C LEU A 819 -26.53 14.18 -13.97
N ASN A 820 -26.74 14.86 -12.86
CA ASN A 820 -27.71 15.94 -12.68
C ASN A 820 -29.17 15.54 -12.90
N TRP A 821 -29.50 14.27 -12.61
CA TRP A 821 -30.89 13.83 -12.65
C TRP A 821 -31.73 14.62 -11.64
N PHE A 822 -32.97 14.88 -11.99
CA PHE A 822 -33.84 15.67 -11.12
C PHE A 822 -34.10 15.01 -9.77
N LYS A 823 -34.18 13.69 -9.75
CA LYS A 823 -34.50 12.88 -8.55
C LYS A 823 -33.72 11.58 -8.54
N ASP A 824 -33.35 11.13 -7.34
CA ASP A 824 -32.78 9.79 -7.13
C ASP A 824 -33.76 8.69 -7.53
N GLU A 825 -33.22 7.60 -8.13
CA GLU A 825 -34.01 6.48 -8.60
C GLU A 825 -33.73 5.22 -7.76
N PRO A 826 -34.76 4.42 -7.44
CA PRO A 826 -34.54 3.12 -6.81
C PRO A 826 -33.67 2.21 -7.66
N PRO A 827 -32.75 1.43 -7.04
CA PRO A 827 -31.89 0.52 -7.78
C PRO A 827 -32.65 -0.45 -8.71
N LEU A 828 -33.83 -0.91 -8.29
CA LEU A 828 -34.70 -1.78 -9.09
C LEU A 828 -35.21 -1.11 -10.37
N ASN A 829 -35.42 0.21 -10.36
CA ASN A 829 -35.89 0.96 -11.53
C ASN A 829 -34.76 1.20 -12.55
N ILE A 830 -33.52 1.31 -12.06
CA ILE A 830 -32.34 1.42 -12.94
C ILE A 830 -32.03 0.05 -13.54
N GLY A 831 -32.02 -0.98 -12.69
CA GLY A 831 -31.53 -2.31 -13.09
C GLY A 831 -30.10 -2.24 -13.63
N GLY A 832 -29.86 -2.87 -14.78
CA GLY A 832 -28.56 -2.80 -15.47
C GLY A 832 -28.30 -1.45 -16.17
N TYR A 833 -29.34 -0.72 -16.60
CA TYR A 833 -29.22 0.61 -17.22
C TYR A 833 -30.53 1.38 -17.20
N LYS A 834 -30.44 2.70 -17.31
CA LYS A 834 -31.62 3.57 -17.47
C LYS A 834 -31.25 4.85 -18.23
N ILE A 835 -32.08 5.20 -19.21
CA ILE A 835 -31.94 6.46 -19.94
C ILE A 835 -32.74 7.55 -19.22
N ASP A 836 -32.08 8.65 -18.85
CA ASP A 836 -32.80 9.87 -18.46
C ASP A 836 -32.86 10.83 -19.66
N LYS A 837 -34.08 11.06 -20.12
CA LYS A 837 -34.31 11.91 -21.31
C LYS A 837 -34.03 13.40 -21.05
N ASN A 838 -34.13 13.84 -19.81
CA ASN A 838 -33.96 15.26 -19.47
C ASN A 838 -32.46 15.67 -19.51
N THR A 839 -31.59 14.78 -19.09
CA THR A 839 -30.14 15.00 -19.09
C THR A 839 -29.43 14.37 -20.29
N ASN A 840 -30.17 13.57 -21.07
CA ASN A 840 -29.67 12.76 -22.18
C ASN A 840 -28.47 11.86 -21.78
N THR A 841 -28.60 11.17 -20.64
CA THR A 841 -27.56 10.33 -20.05
C THR A 841 -28.07 8.90 -19.83
N CYS A 842 -27.17 7.92 -19.93
CA CYS A 842 -27.47 6.52 -19.68
C CYS A 842 -26.30 5.83 -18.96
N PRO A 843 -26.32 5.75 -17.63
CA PRO A 843 -25.38 4.92 -16.90
C PRO A 843 -25.70 3.42 -17.09
N ILE A 844 -24.69 2.62 -17.30
CA ILE A 844 -24.74 1.16 -17.44
C ILE A 844 -24.04 0.56 -16.23
N PHE A 845 -24.74 -0.28 -15.45
CA PHE A 845 -24.25 -0.95 -14.26
C PHE A 845 -24.15 -2.46 -14.48
N ILE A 846 -22.99 -3.03 -14.23
CA ILE A 846 -22.70 -4.44 -14.44
C ILE A 846 -22.13 -5.03 -13.16
N THR A 847 -22.71 -6.16 -12.68
CA THR A 847 -22.04 -7.08 -11.77
C THR A 847 -21.33 -8.13 -12.61
N TYR A 848 -20.00 -8.16 -12.58
CA TYR A 848 -19.20 -8.92 -13.53
C TYR A 848 -19.25 -10.43 -13.28
N HIS A 849 -19.06 -10.87 -12.04
CA HIS A 849 -19.23 -12.26 -11.64
C HIS A 849 -20.52 -12.39 -10.84
N LYS A 850 -21.47 -13.15 -11.38
CA LYS A 850 -22.74 -13.47 -10.73
C LYS A 850 -22.62 -14.79 -9.98
N ASP A 851 -23.30 -14.93 -8.83
CA ASP A 851 -23.28 -16.16 -8.04
C ASP A 851 -23.82 -17.37 -8.86
N ASP A 852 -23.15 -18.53 -8.75
CA ASP A 852 -23.46 -19.77 -9.48
C ASP A 852 -24.85 -20.37 -9.13
N GLU A 853 -25.54 -19.89 -8.07
CA GLU A 853 -26.90 -20.30 -7.72
C GLU A 853 -28.01 -19.70 -8.61
N ILE A 854 -27.65 -18.74 -9.46
CA ILE A 854 -28.58 -18.19 -10.44
C ILE A 854 -28.61 -19.13 -11.64
N SER A 855 -29.72 -19.88 -11.78
CA SER A 855 -29.98 -20.94 -12.77
C SER A 855 -29.25 -20.76 -14.12
N ASP A 856 -28.86 -21.87 -14.75
CA ASP A 856 -28.27 -22.03 -16.11
C ASP A 856 -28.96 -21.22 -17.23
N THR A 857 -30.05 -20.57 -16.91
CA THR A 857 -30.84 -19.70 -17.78
C THR A 857 -30.22 -18.32 -18.04
N ILE A 858 -29.10 -17.92 -17.38
CA ILE A 858 -28.52 -16.57 -17.48
C ILE A 858 -27.07 -16.59 -18.03
N LYS A 859 -26.76 -17.44 -18.98
CA LYS A 859 -25.42 -17.58 -19.57
C LYS A 859 -24.99 -16.52 -20.59
N TYR A 860 -25.72 -15.43 -20.77
CA TYR A 860 -25.24 -14.28 -21.54
C TYR A 860 -24.70 -13.27 -20.52
N GLU A 861 -23.38 -13.29 -20.33
CA GLU A 861 -22.69 -12.40 -19.39
C GLU A 861 -22.08 -11.25 -20.17
N ASP A 862 -22.26 -10.03 -19.65
CA ASP A 862 -21.51 -8.88 -20.10
C ASP A 862 -20.00 -9.17 -19.90
N GLU A 863 -19.17 -8.90 -20.92
CA GLU A 863 -17.76 -9.30 -20.92
C GLU A 863 -16.86 -8.15 -21.37
N LEU A 864 -15.86 -7.84 -20.56
CA LEU A 864 -14.74 -7.02 -21.00
C LEU A 864 -13.82 -7.86 -21.88
N LEU A 865 -13.95 -7.71 -23.20
CA LEU A 865 -13.13 -8.43 -24.18
C LEU A 865 -11.64 -8.05 -24.08
N ASN A 866 -11.38 -6.81 -23.72
CA ASN A 866 -10.07 -6.24 -23.41
C ASN A 866 -10.23 -4.93 -22.62
N GLU A 867 -9.14 -4.23 -22.34
CA GLU A 867 -9.14 -3.00 -21.56
C GLU A 867 -9.93 -1.84 -22.19
N THR A 868 -10.33 -1.94 -23.46
CA THR A 868 -11.05 -0.87 -24.20
C THR A 868 -12.39 -1.30 -24.78
N THR A 869 -12.76 -2.59 -24.69
CA THR A 869 -13.95 -3.10 -25.37
C THR A 869 -14.81 -3.93 -24.43
N LEU A 870 -16.07 -3.51 -24.30
CA LEU A 870 -17.11 -4.21 -23.57
C LEU A 870 -18.08 -4.87 -24.56
N LYS A 871 -18.31 -6.19 -24.44
CA LYS A 871 -19.47 -6.86 -25.01
C LYS A 871 -20.62 -6.80 -24.01
N TRP A 872 -21.71 -6.21 -24.41
CA TRP A 872 -22.82 -5.90 -23.53
C TRP A 872 -24.16 -6.47 -24.03
N PHE A 873 -25.08 -6.78 -23.11
CA PHE A 873 -26.40 -7.29 -23.39
C PHE A 873 -27.48 -6.37 -22.83
N SER A 874 -28.54 -6.12 -23.61
CA SER A 874 -29.71 -5.37 -23.19
C SER A 874 -30.49 -6.12 -22.09
N LYS A 875 -31.49 -5.47 -21.51
CA LYS A 875 -32.47 -6.16 -20.65
C LYS A 875 -33.21 -7.24 -21.42
N ASN A 876 -33.71 -8.25 -20.73
CA ASN A 876 -34.56 -9.31 -21.30
C ASN A 876 -35.77 -8.73 -22.03
N LYS A 877 -36.28 -9.45 -23.02
CA LYS A 877 -37.46 -9.08 -23.86
C LYS A 877 -37.22 -7.76 -24.63
N ARG A 878 -35.97 -7.50 -25.04
CA ARG A 878 -35.62 -6.39 -25.92
C ARG A 878 -35.33 -6.88 -27.32
N THR A 879 -35.80 -6.12 -28.32
CA THR A 879 -35.56 -6.29 -29.74
C THR A 879 -34.87 -5.06 -30.29
N LEU A 880 -34.40 -5.09 -31.51
CA LEU A 880 -33.87 -3.90 -32.18
C LEU A 880 -34.89 -2.76 -32.30
N GLU A 881 -36.21 -3.09 -32.24
CA GLU A 881 -37.30 -2.14 -32.27
C GLU A 881 -37.62 -1.50 -30.89
N SER A 882 -37.05 -2.01 -29.80
CA SER A 882 -37.31 -1.48 -28.45
C SER A 882 -36.82 -0.03 -28.32
N PRO A 883 -37.64 0.89 -27.78
CA PRO A 883 -37.29 2.34 -27.78
C PRO A 883 -35.97 2.66 -27.07
N ASP A 884 -35.67 1.97 -25.95
CA ASP A 884 -34.44 2.15 -25.19
C ASP A 884 -33.22 1.65 -25.99
N VAL A 885 -33.34 0.50 -26.63
CA VAL A 885 -32.29 -0.08 -27.49
C VAL A 885 -32.01 0.81 -28.69
N LYS A 886 -33.08 1.26 -29.40
CA LYS A 886 -32.93 2.23 -30.52
C LYS A 886 -32.21 3.51 -30.09
N THR A 887 -32.55 4.04 -28.93
CA THR A 887 -31.90 5.25 -28.40
C THR A 887 -30.43 5.02 -28.15
N ILE A 888 -30.05 3.86 -27.62
CA ILE A 888 -28.62 3.49 -27.36
C ILE A 888 -27.90 3.27 -28.68
N ILE A 889 -28.48 2.54 -29.63
CA ILE A 889 -27.85 2.30 -30.96
C ILE A 889 -27.57 3.62 -31.67
N ASN A 890 -28.47 4.59 -31.58
CA ASN A 890 -28.33 5.88 -32.22
C ASN A 890 -27.58 6.90 -31.34
N SER A 891 -26.88 6.47 -30.29
CA SER A 891 -26.14 7.37 -29.38
C SER A 891 -25.13 8.29 -30.09
N PRO A 892 -24.44 7.88 -31.18
CA PRO A 892 -23.56 8.82 -31.91
C PRO A 892 -24.33 9.97 -32.58
N GLU A 893 -25.60 9.76 -32.94
CA GLU A 893 -26.41 10.77 -33.65
C GLU A 893 -27.21 11.64 -32.70
N ASN A 894 -27.77 11.05 -31.64
CA ASN A 894 -28.64 11.74 -30.67
C ASN A 894 -27.86 12.35 -29.48
N GLY A 895 -26.53 12.12 -29.40
CA GLY A 895 -25.66 12.66 -28.36
C GLY A 895 -25.93 12.07 -26.96
N LEU A 896 -26.50 10.85 -26.88
CA LEU A 896 -26.71 10.16 -25.61
C LEU A 896 -25.36 9.85 -24.94
N ASP A 897 -25.16 10.35 -23.73
CA ASP A 897 -23.95 10.16 -22.93
C ASP A 897 -24.03 8.80 -22.19
N LEU A 898 -23.21 7.84 -22.62
CA LEU A 898 -23.16 6.47 -22.08
C LEU A 898 -21.96 6.33 -21.14
N LYS A 899 -22.19 5.87 -19.91
CA LYS A 899 -21.15 5.71 -18.89
C LYS A 899 -21.17 4.32 -18.28
N LEU A 900 -19.97 3.72 -18.10
CA LEU A 900 -19.80 2.35 -17.61
C LEU A 900 -19.43 2.32 -16.13
N PHE A 901 -20.20 1.54 -15.38
CA PHE A 901 -19.99 1.27 -13.97
C PHE A 901 -19.99 -0.24 -13.74
N ILE A 902 -18.89 -0.79 -13.21
CA ILE A 902 -18.76 -2.25 -12.97
C ILE A 902 -18.40 -2.50 -11.51
N ILE A 903 -18.99 -3.53 -10.93
CA ILE A 903 -18.55 -4.16 -9.68
C ILE A 903 -18.11 -5.59 -9.97
N LYS A 904 -17.07 -6.08 -9.28
CA LYS A 904 -16.54 -7.42 -9.50
C LYS A 904 -17.61 -8.49 -9.20
N ASP A 905 -18.16 -8.45 -8.01
CA ASP A 905 -19.21 -9.36 -7.53
C ASP A 905 -20.05 -8.68 -6.44
N ASP A 906 -21.19 -9.28 -6.08
CA ASP A 906 -22.13 -8.71 -5.11
C ASP A 906 -21.56 -8.68 -3.67
N ALA A 907 -20.52 -9.46 -3.34
CA ALA A 907 -19.87 -9.45 -2.03
C ALA A 907 -19.08 -8.16 -1.77
N GLU A 908 -18.76 -7.38 -2.81
CA GLU A 908 -18.13 -6.06 -2.66
C GLU A 908 -19.06 -4.97 -2.14
N GLY A 909 -20.38 -5.17 -2.19
CA GLY A 909 -21.37 -4.18 -1.75
C GLY A 909 -22.17 -3.56 -2.89
N GLY A 910 -22.61 -2.30 -2.73
CA GLY A 910 -23.52 -1.64 -3.69
C GLY A 910 -22.89 -0.57 -4.58
N ASP A 911 -21.60 -0.31 -4.45
CA ASP A 911 -20.88 0.75 -5.19
C ASP A 911 -20.06 0.17 -6.34
N PHE A 912 -20.10 0.85 -7.48
CA PHE A 912 -19.52 0.40 -8.74
C PHE A 912 -18.32 1.24 -9.15
N TYR A 913 -17.27 0.61 -9.65
CA TYR A 913 -16.13 1.31 -10.26
C TYR A 913 -16.56 1.98 -11.56
N TYR A 914 -16.31 3.27 -11.69
CA TYR A 914 -16.43 3.96 -12.97
C TYR A 914 -15.25 3.59 -13.87
N LEU A 915 -15.55 3.10 -15.08
CA LEU A 915 -14.52 2.64 -16.04
C LEU A 915 -14.34 3.58 -17.23
N GLY A 916 -15.25 4.52 -17.46
CA GLY A 916 -15.15 5.49 -18.55
C GLY A 916 -16.45 5.65 -19.33
N ASP A 917 -16.38 6.55 -20.32
CA ASP A 917 -17.47 6.80 -21.26
C ASP A 917 -17.44 5.75 -22.37
N LEU A 918 -18.62 5.45 -22.92
CA LEU A 918 -18.82 4.39 -23.88
C LEU A 918 -19.27 4.95 -25.25
N THR A 919 -18.66 4.43 -26.31
CA THR A 919 -19.09 4.65 -27.68
C THR A 919 -19.51 3.32 -28.30
N ILE A 920 -20.69 3.25 -28.92
CA ILE A 920 -21.18 2.02 -29.56
C ILE A 920 -20.33 1.68 -30.81
N VAL A 921 -20.17 0.37 -31.06
CA VAL A 921 -19.60 -0.16 -32.31
C VAL A 921 -20.75 -0.70 -33.17
N PRO A 922 -21.31 0.08 -34.12
CA PRO A 922 -22.56 -0.26 -34.82
C PRO A 922 -22.55 -1.58 -35.57
N SER A 923 -21.38 -2.02 -36.10
CA SER A 923 -21.21 -3.26 -36.83
C SER A 923 -21.37 -4.52 -35.95
N THR A 924 -21.47 -4.41 -34.67
CA THR A 924 -21.55 -5.51 -33.69
C THR A 924 -22.95 -5.69 -33.11
N VAL A 925 -23.90 -4.87 -33.54
CA VAL A 925 -25.28 -4.91 -33.02
C VAL A 925 -26.01 -6.14 -33.61
N GLU A 926 -26.51 -7.01 -32.72
CA GLU A 926 -27.16 -8.24 -33.11
C GLU A 926 -28.34 -8.54 -32.18
N GLU A 927 -29.47 -8.97 -32.73
CA GLU A 927 -30.58 -9.50 -31.96
C GLU A 927 -30.46 -11.03 -31.85
N LEU A 928 -30.43 -11.53 -30.62
CA LEU A 928 -30.36 -12.96 -30.33
C LEU A 928 -31.66 -13.46 -29.73
N VAL A 929 -32.01 -14.70 -30.05
CA VAL A 929 -33.16 -15.40 -29.48
C VAL A 929 -32.65 -16.41 -28.45
N ARG A 930 -33.07 -16.27 -27.23
CA ARG A 930 -32.69 -17.10 -26.10
C ARG A 930 -33.75 -18.15 -25.81
N PRO A 931 -33.41 -19.45 -25.87
CA PRO A 931 -34.30 -20.49 -25.39
C PRO A 931 -34.36 -20.54 -23.87
N LEU A 932 -35.55 -20.42 -23.27
CA LEU A 932 -35.83 -20.59 -21.84
C LEU A 932 -36.89 -21.71 -21.67
N GLU A 933 -36.96 -22.30 -20.48
CA GLU A 933 -38.01 -23.28 -20.16
C GLU A 933 -39.44 -22.70 -20.34
N SER A 934 -39.58 -21.36 -20.16
CA SER A 934 -40.82 -20.63 -20.32
C SER A 934 -41.12 -20.16 -21.77
N GLY A 935 -40.24 -20.41 -22.75
CA GLY A 935 -40.36 -19.96 -24.15
C GLY A 935 -39.12 -19.13 -24.60
N ASN A 936 -39.08 -18.79 -25.89
CA ASN A 936 -37.99 -18.00 -26.44
C ASN A 936 -38.10 -16.52 -26.05
N GLU A 937 -37.01 -15.92 -25.55
CA GLU A 937 -36.93 -14.47 -25.26
C GLU A 937 -35.88 -13.80 -26.17
N SER A 938 -36.21 -12.62 -26.71
CA SER A 938 -35.27 -11.79 -27.47
C SER A 938 -34.38 -10.98 -26.55
N ILE A 939 -33.12 -10.83 -26.92
CA ILE A 939 -32.11 -9.95 -26.28
C ILE A 939 -31.23 -9.35 -27.37
N VAL A 940 -30.79 -8.11 -27.16
CA VAL A 940 -29.88 -7.46 -28.12
C VAL A 940 -28.49 -7.37 -27.48
N THR A 941 -27.48 -7.78 -28.25
CA THR A 941 -26.05 -7.63 -27.89
C THR A 941 -25.37 -6.62 -28.78
N MET A 942 -24.38 -5.95 -28.23
CA MET A 942 -23.52 -4.99 -28.94
C MET A 942 -22.20 -4.80 -28.22
N ASN A 943 -21.17 -4.37 -28.93
CA ASN A 943 -19.93 -3.98 -28.33
C ASN A 943 -19.89 -2.45 -28.15
N PHE A 944 -19.31 -2.04 -27.01
CA PHE A 944 -18.97 -0.67 -26.74
C PHE A 944 -17.46 -0.53 -26.68
N LYS A 945 -16.97 0.61 -27.15
CA LYS A 945 -15.60 1.05 -26.98
C LYS A 945 -15.53 2.06 -25.85
N LEU A 946 -14.58 1.89 -24.94
CA LEU A 946 -14.24 2.86 -23.91
C LEU A 946 -13.35 3.96 -24.49
N ASP A 947 -13.59 5.21 -24.16
CA ASP A 947 -12.79 6.33 -24.62
C ASP A 947 -11.36 6.29 -24.07
N ASN A 948 -11.19 5.77 -22.86
CA ASN A 948 -9.91 5.50 -22.24
C ASN A 948 -9.80 4.02 -21.86
N PRO A 949 -8.61 3.41 -21.96
CA PRO A 949 -8.44 2.02 -21.51
C PRO A 949 -8.62 1.92 -19.98
N VAL A 950 -9.32 0.89 -19.54
CA VAL A 950 -9.41 0.56 -18.10
C VAL A 950 -8.00 0.32 -17.57
N PRO A 951 -7.60 0.92 -16.44
CA PRO A 951 -6.32 0.61 -15.82
C PRO A 951 -6.14 -0.90 -15.67
N ASP A 952 -5.02 -1.43 -16.16
CA ASP A 952 -4.79 -2.89 -16.25
C ASP A 952 -4.98 -3.61 -14.91
N THR A 953 -4.54 -3.00 -13.82
CA THR A 953 -4.69 -3.56 -12.47
C THR A 953 -6.16 -3.69 -12.07
N LEU A 954 -7.00 -2.73 -12.46
CA LEU A 954 -8.44 -2.76 -12.24
C LEU A 954 -9.13 -3.75 -13.19
N TYR A 955 -8.73 -3.78 -14.46
CA TYR A 955 -9.22 -4.76 -15.45
C TYR A 955 -9.02 -6.20 -14.95
N ARG A 956 -7.79 -6.55 -14.52
CA ARG A 956 -7.50 -7.88 -13.95
C ARG A 956 -8.29 -8.16 -12.68
N TYR A 957 -8.40 -7.17 -11.81
CA TYR A 957 -9.15 -7.36 -10.57
C TYR A 957 -10.60 -7.69 -10.84
N ILE A 958 -11.23 -7.04 -11.83
CA ILE A 958 -12.62 -7.27 -12.21
C ILE A 958 -12.77 -8.62 -12.94
N THR A 959 -11.87 -8.92 -13.88
CA THR A 959 -12.02 -10.08 -14.78
C THR A 959 -11.53 -11.41 -14.18
N ASN A 960 -10.65 -11.40 -13.19
CA ASN A 960 -10.21 -12.63 -12.51
C ASN A 960 -11.28 -13.11 -11.54
N LYS A 961 -11.65 -14.41 -11.63
CA LYS A 961 -12.61 -15.07 -10.72
C LYS A 961 -12.06 -15.22 -9.31
#